data_72c1562bd3bccab9b9abff55676c409b
#
_entry.id   72c1562bd3bccab9b9abff55676c409b
#
_cell.length_a   1.000
_cell.length_b   1.000
_cell.length_c   1.000
_cell.angle_alpha   90.00
_cell.angle_beta   90.00
_cell.angle_gamma   90.00
#
_symmetry.space_group_name_H-M   'P 1'
#
loop_
_entity.id
_entity.type
_entity.pdbx_description
1 polymer ?
#
loop_
_entity_poly.entity_id
_entity_poly.type
_entity_poly.pdbx_seq_one_letter_code
_entity_poly.pdbx_strand_id
1 'polypeptide(L)'
;MDLKYTDAKPTDAERAAVDELLGPAPTGWEGGERDAADLRWAKGGHEARDRRDLLLPALHAVNDRVGWLSEGALDYICRRLTVPPAEAYGVATFYAMFSVRPRPATVLHVCTDIACAARGAKPLTDAVTSRLGPAGRPAGGAVWQESPCLGLCERAPAALVIRAGEGSDPVEDTGAEPQGRSAGGGPEAEPPESPAPEARGAGAGGSAPGFGKGRVRGTPTAAVVAPATPDALLLAVRDPGRAAPEPPPAAAVPQAGRPGLVLLRRVGTADPADLDDYRAHGGYTALRNAFALGPAGVIREVTDSGLLGRGGAAFPTGRKWQATASQPVRTRYLVCNADESEPGTFKDRVLMEGDPYALIEAMTIAGYAVGAHRGYLYLRGEYPRALARLTHAAERARTRGLLGDDVLGHGYAFDIEIRRGAGAYICGEETAIFNSIEGHRGEPRTKPPFPVEQGLFGKPTAVNNVETLVNVLPVLEHGAAAYAATGTPSSTGTKLFCVAGTVGRPGVFEVPFGATLRDLLDLAGGVPPGLRAVLLGGAAGGFLRPDELDVPLTFEGARAAGATLGSGVVLVLDDTVDLPRILIRVAEFFRDESCGQCVPCRVGTVRQEEALHRIADLRGAAAAADVALLREVGQVMRDASICGLGQTAWNAVESAIDRLGAYE
;
A
#
# COMPACT_ATOMS: atom_id res chain seq x y z
N MET A 1 -24.66 3.74 25.19
CA MET A 1 -23.26 4.12 25.45
C MET A 1 -23.16 5.59 25.13
N ASP A 2 -22.87 6.41 26.09
CA ASP A 2 -22.74 7.85 25.84
C ASP A 2 -21.41 8.08 25.15
N LEU A 3 -21.48 8.47 23.86
CA LEU A 3 -20.32 8.80 23.04
C LEU A 3 -19.86 10.23 23.37
N LYS A 4 -19.65 10.52 24.67
CA LYS A 4 -19.15 11.82 25.07
C LYS A 4 -17.63 11.82 24.92
N TYR A 5 -17.18 12.58 23.96
CA TYR A 5 -15.78 12.85 23.67
C TYR A 5 -15.35 14.12 24.38
N THR A 6 -14.25 14.69 23.96
CA THR A 6 -13.81 16.00 24.40
C THR A 6 -14.84 17.08 24.00
N ASP A 7 -14.78 18.25 24.61
CA ASP A 7 -15.58 19.41 24.17
C ASP A 7 -14.98 20.08 22.89
N ALA A 8 -13.95 19.46 22.31
CA ALA A 8 -13.31 19.95 21.11
C ALA A 8 -14.25 19.84 19.91
N LYS A 9 -14.33 20.91 19.12
CA LYS A 9 -15.14 20.96 17.90
C LYS A 9 -14.25 20.92 16.68
N PRO A 10 -14.71 20.30 15.57
CA PRO A 10 -14.00 20.36 14.31
C PRO A 10 -14.00 21.81 13.77
N THR A 11 -12.96 22.17 13.06
CA THR A 11 -12.96 23.39 12.22
C THR A 11 -13.94 23.22 11.05
N ASP A 12 -14.30 24.33 10.39
CA ASP A 12 -15.19 24.28 9.22
C ASP A 12 -14.56 23.44 8.09
N ALA A 13 -13.25 23.51 7.90
CA ALA A 13 -12.52 22.72 6.92
C ALA A 13 -12.58 21.21 7.22
N GLU A 14 -12.40 20.81 8.47
CA GLU A 14 -12.48 19.41 8.90
C GLU A 14 -13.92 18.88 8.78
N ARG A 15 -14.92 19.68 9.19
CA ARG A 15 -16.33 19.35 9.05
C ARG A 15 -16.68 19.14 7.58
N ALA A 16 -16.32 20.09 6.71
CA ALA A 16 -16.58 20.02 5.27
C ALA A 16 -15.95 18.79 4.64
N ALA A 17 -14.71 18.42 5.03
CA ALA A 17 -14.06 17.22 4.53
C ALA A 17 -14.84 15.93 4.83
N VAL A 18 -15.38 15.82 6.05
CA VAL A 18 -16.18 14.67 6.47
C VAL A 18 -17.56 14.68 5.77
N ASP A 19 -18.20 15.85 5.67
CA ASP A 19 -19.54 15.98 5.09
C ASP A 19 -19.54 15.76 3.56
N GLU A 20 -18.49 16.14 2.85
CA GLU A 20 -18.32 15.81 1.43
C GLU A 20 -18.26 14.29 1.18
N LEU A 21 -17.63 13.54 2.09
CA LEU A 21 -17.54 12.08 2.00
C LEU A 21 -18.84 11.38 2.45
N LEU A 22 -19.39 11.80 3.60
CA LEU A 22 -20.49 11.08 4.25
C LEU A 22 -21.88 11.60 3.87
N GLY A 23 -21.95 12.72 3.14
CA GLY A 23 -23.17 13.49 2.93
C GLY A 23 -23.49 14.41 4.14
N PRO A 24 -24.53 15.24 4.07
CA PRO A 24 -24.90 16.15 5.17
C PRO A 24 -25.21 15.38 6.45
N ALA A 25 -24.93 16.00 7.60
CA ALA A 25 -25.25 15.41 8.89
C ALA A 25 -26.78 15.20 9.01
N PRO A 26 -27.24 13.99 9.40
CA PRO A 26 -28.66 13.70 9.50
C PRO A 26 -29.35 14.43 10.66
N THR A 27 -28.56 14.91 11.63
CA THR A 27 -29.02 15.70 12.80
C THR A 27 -28.04 16.83 13.08
N GLY A 28 -28.52 17.88 13.76
CA GLY A 28 -27.67 18.97 14.26
C GLY A 28 -26.96 18.69 15.57
N TRP A 29 -27.01 17.45 16.08
CA TRP A 29 -26.49 17.14 17.40
C TRP A 29 -24.94 17.19 17.45
N GLU A 30 -24.44 18.11 18.26
CA GLU A 30 -22.99 18.30 18.46
C GLU A 30 -22.52 17.94 19.89
N GLY A 31 -23.42 17.32 20.69
CA GLY A 31 -23.23 17.03 22.11
C GLY A 31 -24.17 17.88 22.99
N GLY A 32 -24.53 17.38 24.14
CA GLY A 32 -25.54 17.97 25.02
C GLY A 32 -26.85 17.18 25.02
N GLU A 33 -27.99 17.85 25.21
CA GLU A 33 -29.32 17.22 25.14
C GLU A 33 -29.67 16.88 23.69
N ARG A 34 -30.20 15.67 23.47
CA ARG A 34 -30.62 15.17 22.15
C ARG A 34 -32.09 15.49 21.90
N ASP A 35 -32.39 15.98 20.73
CA ASP A 35 -33.77 16.12 20.26
C ASP A 35 -34.38 14.77 19.81
N ALA A 36 -35.63 14.78 19.36
CA ALA A 36 -36.33 13.57 18.94
C ALA A 36 -35.75 12.97 17.64
N ALA A 37 -35.09 13.76 16.79
CA ALA A 37 -34.42 13.28 15.58
C ALA A 37 -33.09 12.61 15.95
N ASP A 38 -32.31 13.24 16.83
CA ASP A 38 -31.08 12.68 17.38
C ASP A 38 -31.30 11.36 18.11
N LEU A 39 -32.40 11.27 18.91
CA LEU A 39 -32.76 10.02 19.60
C LEU A 39 -33.21 8.92 18.62
N ARG A 40 -33.89 9.26 17.52
CA ARG A 40 -34.22 8.30 16.47
C ARG A 40 -32.97 7.79 15.77
N TRP A 41 -32.05 8.68 15.45
CA TRP A 41 -30.76 8.33 14.86
C TRP A 41 -29.92 7.46 15.80
N ALA A 42 -29.80 7.86 17.06
CA ALA A 42 -29.08 7.09 18.07
C ALA A 42 -29.68 5.71 18.35
N LYS A 43 -31.01 5.56 18.22
CA LYS A 43 -31.72 4.27 18.35
C LYS A 43 -31.69 3.44 17.06
N GLY A 44 -31.66 4.10 15.90
CA GLY A 44 -31.52 3.50 14.57
C GLY A 44 -30.12 3.00 14.24
N GLY A 45 -29.20 3.03 15.18
CA GLY A 45 -27.73 2.86 15.10
C GLY A 45 -27.14 1.70 14.29
N HIS A 46 -27.96 0.85 13.66
CA HIS A 46 -27.50 -0.13 12.71
C HIS A 46 -26.95 0.52 11.42
N GLU A 47 -27.68 1.49 10.83
CA GLU A 47 -27.24 2.14 9.59
C GLU A 47 -25.93 2.93 9.76
N ALA A 48 -25.74 3.62 10.89
CA ALA A 48 -24.51 4.33 11.15
C ALA A 48 -23.33 3.36 11.46
N ARG A 49 -23.62 2.26 12.16
CA ARG A 49 -22.62 1.19 12.38
C ARG A 49 -22.27 0.45 11.12
N ASP A 50 -23.21 0.28 10.22
CA ASP A 50 -23.00 -0.35 8.91
C ASP A 50 -22.10 0.49 7.98
N ARG A 51 -21.82 1.76 8.37
CA ARG A 51 -20.90 2.67 7.67
C ARG A 51 -19.52 2.79 8.34
N ARG A 52 -19.20 1.95 9.31
CA ARG A 52 -17.89 1.96 9.99
C ARG A 52 -16.72 1.80 9.02
N ASP A 53 -16.92 1.08 7.94
CA ASP A 53 -15.94 0.90 6.85
C ASP A 53 -15.50 2.22 6.21
N LEU A 54 -16.23 3.31 6.43
CA LEU A 54 -15.85 4.67 6.01
C LEU A 54 -14.95 5.40 7.02
N LEU A 55 -14.56 4.76 8.14
CA LEU A 55 -13.68 5.41 9.12
C LEU A 55 -12.33 5.79 8.49
N LEU A 56 -11.63 4.85 7.86
CA LEU A 56 -10.34 5.14 7.23
C LEU A 56 -10.47 6.17 6.09
N PRO A 57 -11.45 6.09 5.18
CA PRO A 57 -11.75 7.16 4.22
C PRO A 57 -12.01 8.53 4.85
N ALA A 58 -12.74 8.61 5.98
CA ALA A 58 -13.00 9.87 6.66
C ALA A 58 -11.74 10.49 7.30
N LEU A 59 -10.88 9.65 7.89
CA LEU A 59 -9.56 10.07 8.37
C LEU A 59 -8.70 10.61 7.22
N HIS A 60 -8.70 9.95 6.06
CA HIS A 60 -8.04 10.45 4.87
C HIS A 60 -8.59 11.79 4.40
N ALA A 61 -9.91 11.96 4.35
CA ALA A 61 -10.53 13.20 3.90
C ALA A 61 -10.08 14.41 4.74
N VAL A 62 -10.03 14.26 6.06
CA VAL A 62 -9.53 15.31 6.96
C VAL A 62 -8.02 15.51 6.78
N ASN A 63 -7.23 14.43 6.80
CA ASN A 63 -5.78 14.52 6.64
C ASN A 63 -5.36 15.15 5.29
N ASP A 64 -6.06 14.82 4.22
CA ASP A 64 -5.81 15.37 2.88
C ASP A 64 -6.14 16.87 2.81
N ARG A 65 -7.12 17.33 3.58
CA ARG A 65 -7.54 18.73 3.60
C ARG A 65 -6.69 19.59 4.53
N VAL A 66 -6.41 19.11 5.75
CA VAL A 66 -5.81 19.91 6.83
C VAL A 66 -4.36 19.49 7.13
N GLY A 67 -3.99 18.23 6.88
CA GLY A 67 -2.64 17.69 7.11
C GLY A 67 -2.48 16.89 8.40
N TRP A 68 -3.45 16.94 9.32
CA TRP A 68 -3.46 16.18 10.58
C TRP A 68 -4.88 15.99 11.10
N LEU A 69 -5.06 15.17 12.13
CA LEU A 69 -6.35 14.79 12.71
C LEU A 69 -6.50 15.42 14.08
N SER A 70 -7.28 16.50 14.20
CA SER A 70 -7.55 17.14 15.49
C SER A 70 -8.49 16.29 16.36
N GLU A 71 -8.52 16.56 17.67
CA GLU A 71 -9.50 15.95 18.58
C GLU A 71 -10.94 16.25 18.13
N GLY A 72 -11.20 17.49 17.66
CA GLY A 72 -12.51 17.89 17.15
C GLY A 72 -12.91 17.13 15.88
N ALA A 73 -11.97 16.90 14.95
CA ALA A 73 -12.21 16.11 13.75
C ALA A 73 -12.50 14.65 14.09
N LEU A 74 -11.70 14.04 14.98
CA LEU A 74 -11.92 12.67 15.43
C LEU A 74 -13.29 12.53 16.11
N ASP A 75 -13.63 13.47 16.99
CA ASP A 75 -14.91 13.51 17.67
C ASP A 75 -16.09 13.57 16.68
N TYR A 76 -15.99 14.44 15.67
CA TYR A 76 -17.01 14.59 14.64
C TYR A 76 -17.15 13.30 13.80
N ILE A 77 -16.05 12.70 13.33
CA ILE A 77 -16.07 11.43 12.61
C ILE A 77 -16.73 10.32 13.44
N CYS A 78 -16.36 10.23 14.71
CA CYS A 78 -16.92 9.22 15.62
C CYS A 78 -18.44 9.35 15.76
N ARG A 79 -18.96 10.57 15.89
CA ARG A 79 -20.41 10.82 15.96
C ARG A 79 -21.11 10.46 14.66
N ARG A 80 -20.52 10.85 13.51
CA ARG A 80 -21.07 10.58 12.17
C ARG A 80 -21.14 9.08 11.85
N LEU A 81 -20.18 8.30 12.30
CA LEU A 81 -20.07 6.85 12.03
C LEU A 81 -20.48 5.96 13.21
N THR A 82 -20.86 6.54 14.36
CA THR A 82 -21.15 5.80 15.59
C THR A 82 -20.01 4.88 16.03
N VAL A 83 -18.76 5.34 15.87
CA VAL A 83 -17.56 4.60 16.27
C VAL A 83 -17.08 5.07 17.64
N PRO A 84 -16.74 4.17 18.58
CA PRO A 84 -16.17 4.56 19.87
C PRO A 84 -14.86 5.34 19.70
N PRO A 85 -14.59 6.41 20.50
CA PRO A 85 -13.40 7.24 20.37
C PRO A 85 -12.09 6.49 20.49
N ALA A 86 -12.00 5.61 21.48
CA ALA A 86 -10.80 4.81 21.70
C ALA A 86 -10.46 3.94 20.48
N GLU A 87 -11.48 3.43 19.78
CA GLU A 87 -11.28 2.65 18.56
C GLU A 87 -10.87 3.55 17.38
N ALA A 88 -11.53 4.69 17.19
CA ALA A 88 -11.15 5.65 16.13
C ALA A 88 -9.74 6.21 16.35
N TYR A 89 -9.40 6.56 17.60
CA TYR A 89 -8.05 6.99 17.97
C TYR A 89 -7.03 5.87 17.74
N GLY A 90 -7.37 4.62 18.11
CA GLY A 90 -6.54 3.45 17.86
C GLY A 90 -6.29 3.21 16.35
N VAL A 91 -7.28 3.49 15.50
CA VAL A 91 -7.10 3.45 14.03
C VAL A 91 -6.26 4.63 13.55
N ALA A 92 -6.56 5.85 13.98
CA ALA A 92 -5.84 7.06 13.57
C ALA A 92 -4.34 7.03 13.94
N THR A 93 -3.97 6.40 15.05
CA THR A 93 -2.57 6.28 15.51
C THR A 93 -1.87 5.02 15.02
N PHE A 94 -2.58 4.09 14.39
CA PHE A 94 -2.02 2.86 13.84
C PHE A 94 -1.26 3.08 12.53
N TYR A 95 -1.73 4.02 11.70
CA TYR A 95 -1.21 4.24 10.35
C TYR A 95 -0.19 5.37 10.31
N ALA A 96 0.99 5.11 9.74
CA ALA A 96 2.14 6.03 9.73
C ALA A 96 1.90 7.35 8.96
N MET A 97 0.97 7.38 8.00
CA MET A 97 0.68 8.59 7.22
C MET A 97 -0.17 9.61 7.98
N PHE A 98 -0.85 9.21 9.06
CA PHE A 98 -1.64 10.13 9.88
C PHE A 98 -0.84 10.74 11.01
N SER A 99 -1.33 11.87 11.52
CA SER A 99 -0.86 12.47 12.76
C SER A 99 -2.04 12.96 13.57
N VAL A 100 -2.09 12.62 14.84
CA VAL A 100 -3.04 13.17 15.82
C VAL A 100 -2.44 14.36 16.58
N ARG A 101 -1.25 14.79 16.20
CA ARG A 101 -0.59 15.99 16.72
C ARG A 101 -0.53 17.04 15.62
N PRO A 102 -0.67 18.33 15.97
CA PRO A 102 -0.51 19.41 15.00
C PRO A 102 0.82 19.30 14.25
N ARG A 103 0.75 19.41 12.93
CA ARG A 103 1.95 19.44 12.07
C ARG A 103 1.69 20.35 10.86
N PRO A 104 2.75 20.86 10.19
CA PRO A 104 2.62 21.62 8.96
C PRO A 104 1.85 20.83 7.88
N ALA A 105 1.14 21.57 7.02
CA ALA A 105 0.43 21.01 5.89
C ALA A 105 1.33 20.24 4.89
N THR A 106 2.62 20.58 4.84
CA THR A 106 3.61 19.92 3.99
C THR A 106 4.41 18.90 4.79
N VAL A 107 4.32 17.63 4.39
CA VAL A 107 5.09 16.53 4.97
C VAL A 107 6.01 15.93 3.91
N LEU A 108 7.30 15.83 4.23
CA LEU A 108 8.32 15.19 3.40
C LEU A 108 8.67 13.82 4.01
N HIS A 109 8.40 12.74 3.30
CA HIS A 109 8.79 11.38 3.62
C HIS A 109 10.07 11.04 2.87
N VAL A 110 11.17 10.75 3.57
CA VAL A 110 12.45 10.33 2.98
C VAL A 110 12.67 8.86 3.22
N CYS A 111 12.76 8.08 2.17
CA CYS A 111 12.96 6.63 2.29
C CYS A 111 14.36 6.31 2.80
N THR A 112 14.43 5.57 3.90
CA THR A 112 15.68 5.09 4.52
C THR A 112 15.82 3.56 4.45
N ASP A 113 14.94 2.89 3.72
CA ASP A 113 14.86 1.44 3.65
C ASP A 113 15.97 0.81 2.78
N ILE A 114 16.08 -0.51 2.81
CA ILE A 114 17.24 -1.33 2.37
C ILE A 114 17.85 -0.90 1.02
N ALA A 115 17.03 -0.71 -0.02
CA ALA A 115 17.53 -0.27 -1.33
C ALA A 115 18.05 1.17 -1.30
N CYS A 116 17.37 2.08 -0.61
CA CYS A 116 17.80 3.47 -0.43
C CYS A 116 19.02 3.55 0.49
N ALA A 117 19.08 2.75 1.55
CA ALA A 117 20.23 2.65 2.44
C ALA A 117 21.50 2.26 1.66
N ALA A 118 21.40 1.26 0.77
CA ALA A 118 22.50 0.84 -0.10
C ALA A 118 22.89 1.88 -1.16
N ARG A 119 22.03 2.88 -1.44
CA ARG A 119 22.19 3.86 -2.52
C ARG A 119 22.30 5.31 -2.05
N GLY A 120 22.68 5.56 -0.79
CA GLY A 120 23.00 6.90 -0.30
C GLY A 120 21.86 7.62 0.42
N ALA A 121 20.92 6.91 1.06
CA ALA A 121 19.90 7.54 1.91
C ALA A 121 20.52 8.30 3.08
N LYS A 122 21.59 7.79 3.71
CA LYS A 122 22.25 8.44 4.84
C LYS A 122 22.80 9.85 4.51
N PRO A 123 23.64 10.03 3.48
CA PRO A 123 24.04 11.38 3.04
C PRO A 123 22.87 12.30 2.73
N LEU A 124 21.77 11.76 2.17
CA LEU A 124 20.58 12.53 1.87
C LEU A 124 19.89 13.02 3.15
N THR A 125 19.66 12.14 4.14
CA THR A 125 19.04 12.49 5.43
C THR A 125 19.91 13.48 6.22
N ASP A 126 21.23 13.33 6.19
CA ASP A 126 22.16 14.28 6.82
C ASP A 126 22.05 15.68 6.20
N ALA A 127 21.95 15.76 4.86
CA ALA A 127 21.76 17.01 4.15
C ALA A 127 20.37 17.63 4.41
N VAL A 128 19.32 16.81 4.52
CA VAL A 128 17.96 17.26 4.89
C VAL A 128 17.95 17.78 6.33
N THR A 129 18.56 17.03 7.26
CA THR A 129 18.70 17.44 8.66
C THR A 129 19.41 18.80 8.80
N SER A 130 20.47 19.02 8.04
CA SER A 130 21.21 20.30 8.10
C SER A 130 20.40 21.48 7.57
N ARG A 131 19.40 21.28 6.71
CA ARG A 131 18.60 22.32 6.04
C ARG A 131 17.21 22.53 6.64
N LEU A 132 16.58 21.46 7.11
CA LEU A 132 15.20 21.44 7.65
C LEU A 132 15.16 21.06 9.14
N GLY A 133 16.31 20.89 9.80
CA GLY A 133 16.35 20.43 11.20
C GLY A 133 16.12 18.92 11.35
N PRO A 134 16.06 18.40 12.59
CA PRO A 134 15.87 16.98 12.88
C PRO A 134 14.52 16.46 12.37
N ALA A 135 14.48 15.16 12.04
CA ALA A 135 13.24 14.48 11.66
C ALA A 135 12.12 14.68 12.72
N GLY A 136 10.90 14.84 12.26
CA GLY A 136 9.72 15.05 13.10
C GLY A 136 9.57 16.45 13.68
N ARG A 137 10.54 17.37 13.48
CA ARG A 137 10.43 18.76 13.92
C ARG A 137 10.01 19.69 12.78
N PRO A 138 8.97 20.51 12.95
CA PRO A 138 8.55 21.51 11.97
C PRO A 138 9.64 22.53 11.70
N ALA A 139 9.90 22.85 10.43
CA ALA A 139 10.78 23.93 10.02
C ALA A 139 10.36 24.48 8.65
N GLY A 140 10.36 25.79 8.49
CA GLY A 140 10.07 26.44 7.19
C GLY A 140 8.70 26.10 6.60
N GLY A 141 7.68 25.84 7.42
CA GLY A 141 6.33 25.46 6.98
C GLY A 141 6.20 23.99 6.53
N ALA A 142 7.18 23.14 6.79
CA ALA A 142 7.17 21.72 6.49
C ALA A 142 7.68 20.90 7.68
N VAL A 143 7.38 19.61 7.67
CA VAL A 143 8.01 18.60 8.54
C VAL A 143 8.54 17.48 7.67
N TRP A 144 9.73 16.98 7.98
CA TRP A 144 10.24 15.77 7.33
C TRP A 144 10.35 14.61 8.31
N GLN A 145 10.19 13.41 7.79
CA GLN A 145 10.31 12.18 8.55
C GLN A 145 10.94 11.08 7.72
N GLU A 146 11.60 10.15 8.39
CA GLU A 146 12.05 8.92 7.76
C GLU A 146 10.82 8.07 7.37
N SER A 147 10.96 7.32 6.31
CA SER A 147 9.88 6.50 5.76
C SER A 147 10.38 5.10 5.43
N PRO A 148 9.54 4.07 5.64
CA PRO A 148 9.75 2.77 5.02
C PRO A 148 9.80 2.90 3.49
N CYS A 149 9.96 1.76 2.81
CA CYS A 149 10.08 1.71 1.36
C CYS A 149 8.91 2.40 0.65
N LEU A 150 9.23 3.37 -0.21
CA LEU A 150 8.26 4.10 -1.04
C LEU A 150 7.99 3.41 -2.40
N GLY A 151 8.50 2.19 -2.61
CA GLY A 151 8.34 1.45 -3.86
C GLY A 151 8.99 2.11 -5.09
N LEU A 152 10.10 2.84 -4.89
CA LEU A 152 10.85 3.57 -5.92
C LEU A 152 12.32 3.12 -5.96
N CYS A 153 12.56 1.84 -5.64
CA CYS A 153 13.91 1.30 -5.43
C CYS A 153 14.78 1.33 -6.69
N GLU A 154 14.17 1.34 -7.87
CA GLU A 154 14.86 1.49 -9.15
C GLU A 154 15.51 2.87 -9.33
N ARG A 155 15.05 3.85 -8.57
CA ARG A 155 15.52 5.24 -8.61
C ARG A 155 15.93 5.74 -7.22
N ALA A 156 16.46 4.84 -6.40
CA ALA A 156 16.96 5.15 -5.06
C ALA A 156 18.11 6.18 -5.10
N PRO A 157 18.23 7.07 -4.09
CA PRO A 157 17.30 7.26 -2.97
C PRO A 157 16.01 7.98 -3.39
N ALA A 158 14.93 7.82 -2.61
CA ALA A 158 13.62 8.32 -2.98
C ALA A 158 12.93 9.07 -1.83
N ALA A 159 12.03 9.98 -2.20
CA ALA A 159 11.20 10.71 -1.25
C ALA A 159 9.81 11.00 -1.84
N LEU A 160 8.84 11.22 -0.94
CA LEU A 160 7.47 11.62 -1.24
C LEU A 160 7.14 12.89 -0.45
N VAL A 161 6.70 13.93 -1.14
CA VAL A 161 6.19 15.17 -0.52
C VAL A 161 4.69 15.19 -0.67
N ILE A 162 3.97 15.40 0.43
CA ILE A 162 2.52 15.56 0.45
C ILE A 162 2.20 16.91 1.07
N ARG A 163 1.36 17.71 0.42
CA ARG A 163 0.82 18.95 0.97
C ARG A 163 -0.69 18.87 1.02
N ALA A 164 -1.27 19.11 2.18
CA ALA A 164 -2.71 19.20 2.38
C ALA A 164 -3.32 20.34 1.54
N GLY A 165 -4.58 20.19 1.14
CA GLY A 165 -5.26 21.07 0.18
C GLY A 165 -5.57 22.47 0.70
N GLU A 166 -5.90 22.58 1.99
CA GLU A 166 -6.09 23.85 2.69
C GLU A 166 -4.93 24.00 3.68
N GLY A 167 -3.84 24.66 3.25
CA GLY A 167 -2.71 24.91 4.14
C GLY A 167 -3.18 25.71 5.36
N SER A 168 -3.07 25.12 6.55
CA SER A 168 -3.11 25.93 7.77
C SER A 168 -1.95 26.92 7.73
N ASP A 169 -2.21 28.17 8.12
CA ASP A 169 -1.16 29.14 8.37
C ASP A 169 -0.04 28.51 9.22
N PRO A 170 1.22 28.91 9.01
CA PRO A 170 2.32 28.34 9.76
C PRO A 170 2.03 28.44 11.25
N VAL A 171 2.04 27.30 11.94
CA VAL A 171 2.01 27.26 13.41
C VAL A 171 3.25 28.03 13.85
N GLU A 172 3.06 29.25 14.38
CA GLU A 172 4.16 29.97 15.03
C GLU A 172 4.67 29.07 16.16
N ASP A 173 5.96 28.86 16.17
CA ASP A 173 6.69 28.06 17.17
C ASP A 173 6.61 28.80 18.53
N THR A 174 5.48 28.69 19.18
CA THR A 174 5.35 29.11 20.57
C THR A 174 5.96 28.00 21.42
N GLY A 175 7.26 28.13 21.68
CA GLY A 175 8.01 27.30 22.62
C GLY A 175 7.45 27.42 24.06
N ALA A 176 6.28 26.83 24.31
CA ALA A 176 5.65 26.75 25.62
C ALA A 176 5.71 25.30 26.12
N GLU A 177 6.61 25.06 27.05
CA GLU A 177 6.51 23.92 27.97
C GLU A 177 5.16 23.99 28.75
N PRO A 178 4.55 22.84 29.10
CA PRO A 178 3.27 22.84 29.81
C PRO A 178 3.45 23.33 31.25
N GLN A 179 3.07 24.55 31.50
CA GLN A 179 2.92 25.04 32.86
C GLN A 179 1.54 24.67 33.43
N GLY A 180 1.55 24.23 34.69
CA GLY A 180 0.42 23.73 35.42
C GLY A 180 -0.74 24.73 35.61
N ARG A 181 -1.92 24.19 35.70
CA ARG A 181 -3.17 24.90 35.97
C ARG A 181 -3.14 25.68 37.28
N SER A 182 -3.50 26.96 37.22
CA SER A 182 -4.08 27.68 38.37
C SER A 182 -5.37 28.35 37.92
N ALA A 183 -6.41 28.20 38.78
CA ALA A 183 -7.76 28.70 38.58
C ALA A 183 -7.84 30.20 38.89
N GLY A 184 -8.65 30.96 38.13
CA GLY A 184 -9.02 32.34 38.47
C GLY A 184 -10.03 32.91 37.46
N GLY A 185 -11.20 33.32 37.96
CA GLY A 185 -12.42 33.62 37.23
C GLY A 185 -12.58 35.04 36.70
N GLY A 186 -13.50 35.16 35.75
CA GLY A 186 -14.45 36.20 35.37
C GLY A 186 -13.95 37.49 34.73
N PRO A 187 -14.86 38.33 34.14
CA PRO A 187 -16.26 38.15 33.80
C PRO A 187 -16.66 38.47 32.33
N GLU A 188 -17.92 38.23 32.03
CA GLU A 188 -18.72 38.39 30.83
C GLU A 188 -18.59 39.69 30.03
N ALA A 189 -18.75 39.56 28.68
CA ALA A 189 -19.17 40.65 27.79
C ALA A 189 -20.08 40.10 26.67
N GLU A 190 -21.20 40.79 26.46
CA GLU A 190 -22.31 40.47 25.54
C GLU A 190 -21.96 40.57 24.04
N PRO A 191 -22.73 39.87 23.18
CA PRO A 191 -22.52 39.88 21.73
C PRO A 191 -23.35 40.95 21.00
N PRO A 192 -22.96 41.45 19.86
CA PRO A 192 -23.81 42.29 19.01
C PRO A 192 -24.56 41.46 17.95
N GLU A 193 -25.74 41.99 17.61
CA GLU A 193 -26.80 41.45 16.77
C GLU A 193 -26.44 41.25 15.28
N SER A 194 -27.06 40.22 14.69
CA SER A 194 -27.06 39.90 13.28
C SER A 194 -28.15 40.65 12.51
N PRO A 195 -27.97 40.99 11.24
CA PRO A 195 -29.08 41.25 10.32
C PRO A 195 -29.43 40.05 9.41
N ALA A 196 -30.73 39.94 9.13
CA ALA A 196 -31.42 38.87 8.44
C ALA A 196 -31.14 38.80 6.91
N PRO A 197 -31.49 37.66 6.25
CA PRO A 197 -31.16 37.41 4.86
C PRO A 197 -32.23 37.87 3.88
N GLU A 198 -31.83 38.42 2.74
CA GLU A 198 -32.69 38.66 1.57
C GLU A 198 -32.67 37.49 0.58
N ALA A 199 -33.87 37.06 0.20
CA ALA A 199 -34.11 36.04 -0.79
C ALA A 199 -34.15 36.63 -2.22
N ARG A 200 -33.58 35.96 -3.20
CA ARG A 200 -33.87 35.98 -4.65
C ARG A 200 -33.11 34.83 -5.30
N GLY A 201 -33.61 33.97 -6.16
CA GLY A 201 -34.65 33.95 -7.12
C GLY A 201 -34.19 32.89 -8.15
N ALA A 202 -35.08 31.96 -8.52
CA ALA A 202 -34.82 30.83 -9.40
C ALA A 202 -34.52 31.25 -10.85
N GLY A 203 -33.57 30.57 -11.51
CA GLY A 203 -33.37 30.68 -12.95
C GLY A 203 -32.76 29.39 -13.50
N ALA A 204 -33.50 28.71 -14.33
CA ALA A 204 -33.15 27.46 -15.00
C ALA A 204 -32.28 27.68 -16.24
N GLY A 205 -31.45 26.70 -16.56
CA GLY A 205 -31.00 26.43 -17.92
C GLY A 205 -29.51 26.74 -18.18
N GLY A 206 -28.77 25.73 -18.60
CA GLY A 206 -27.56 26.01 -19.38
C GLY A 206 -26.37 25.11 -19.15
N SER A 207 -26.17 24.19 -20.10
CA SER A 207 -24.84 23.75 -20.62
C SER A 207 -23.76 23.33 -19.64
N ALA A 208 -23.33 22.10 -19.76
CA ALA A 208 -22.12 21.58 -19.14
C ALA A 208 -20.89 22.47 -19.43
N PRO A 209 -20.12 22.88 -18.42
CA PRO A 209 -18.87 23.57 -18.65
C PRO A 209 -17.76 22.55 -18.92
N GLY A 210 -16.99 22.81 -19.96
CA GLY A 210 -15.75 22.11 -20.29
C GLY A 210 -14.76 22.13 -19.14
N PHE A 211 -14.03 21.02 -19.00
CA PHE A 211 -12.97 20.85 -18.02
C PHE A 211 -11.85 21.88 -18.20
N GLY A 212 -12.02 23.05 -17.60
CA GLY A 212 -10.93 23.97 -17.34
C GLY A 212 -10.07 23.42 -16.20
N LYS A 213 -8.75 23.44 -16.36
CA LYS A 213 -7.74 23.08 -15.36
C LYS A 213 -7.77 24.02 -14.15
N GLY A 214 -8.85 24.02 -13.38
CA GLY A 214 -8.97 24.70 -12.10
C GLY A 214 -8.77 23.69 -10.98
N ARG A 215 -7.76 23.87 -10.14
CA ARG A 215 -7.56 23.09 -8.91
C ARG A 215 -8.84 23.17 -8.06
N VAL A 216 -9.46 22.03 -7.77
CA VAL A 216 -10.52 21.96 -6.77
C VAL A 216 -9.90 22.29 -5.42
N ARG A 217 -10.42 23.31 -4.70
CA ARG A 217 -9.95 23.63 -3.34
C ARG A 217 -10.13 22.39 -2.46
N GLY A 218 -9.10 22.07 -1.66
CA GLY A 218 -9.13 20.95 -0.72
C GLY A 218 -8.49 19.64 -1.23
N THR A 219 -8.02 19.56 -2.49
CA THR A 219 -7.31 18.38 -2.98
C THR A 219 -5.83 18.44 -2.59
N PRO A 220 -5.27 17.38 -1.95
CA PRO A 220 -3.86 17.35 -1.61
C PRO A 220 -2.99 17.33 -2.86
N THR A 221 -1.77 17.84 -2.74
CA THR A 221 -0.77 17.75 -3.78
C THR A 221 0.33 16.81 -3.33
N ALA A 222 0.70 15.86 -4.18
CA ALA A 222 1.81 14.95 -3.92
C ALA A 222 2.88 15.08 -5.00
N ALA A 223 4.15 15.03 -4.59
CA ALA A 223 5.31 15.01 -5.47
C ALA A 223 6.21 13.83 -5.13
N VAL A 224 6.48 13.00 -6.11
CA VAL A 224 7.47 11.91 -6.04
C VAL A 224 8.82 12.46 -6.50
N VAL A 225 9.84 12.34 -5.67
CA VAL A 225 11.22 12.78 -5.96
C VAL A 225 12.13 11.56 -5.95
N ALA A 226 12.51 11.07 -7.14
CA ALA A 226 13.36 9.89 -7.31
C ALA A 226 14.12 9.96 -8.66
N PRO A 227 15.47 9.98 -8.72
CA PRO A 227 16.35 10.01 -7.53
C PRO A 227 16.19 11.31 -6.74
N ALA A 228 16.22 11.19 -5.41
CA ALA A 228 16.11 12.33 -4.52
C ALA A 228 17.49 13.00 -4.32
N THR A 229 17.52 14.32 -4.53
CA THR A 229 18.67 15.17 -4.17
C THR A 229 18.20 16.25 -3.20
N PRO A 230 19.07 16.80 -2.35
CA PRO A 230 18.69 17.83 -1.40
C PRO A 230 18.00 19.03 -2.05
N ASP A 231 18.46 19.48 -3.21
CA ASP A 231 17.88 20.63 -3.90
C ASP A 231 16.51 20.30 -4.53
N ALA A 232 16.35 19.11 -5.12
CA ALA A 232 15.07 18.65 -5.63
C ALA A 232 14.01 18.50 -4.51
N LEU A 233 14.42 18.04 -3.33
CA LEU A 233 13.55 17.95 -2.16
C LEU A 233 13.09 19.32 -1.68
N LEU A 234 14.01 20.28 -1.56
CA LEU A 234 13.65 21.65 -1.15
C LEU A 234 12.72 22.34 -2.16
N LEU A 235 12.91 22.09 -3.45
CA LEU A 235 12.00 22.57 -4.48
C LEU A 235 10.61 21.96 -4.33
N ALA A 236 10.53 20.63 -4.15
CA ALA A 236 9.27 19.90 -3.98
C ALA A 236 8.54 20.31 -2.69
N VAL A 237 9.26 20.59 -1.59
CA VAL A 237 8.68 21.12 -0.34
C VAL A 237 8.07 22.50 -0.55
N ARG A 238 8.73 23.38 -1.31
CA ARG A 238 8.22 24.72 -1.61
C ARG A 238 7.00 24.70 -2.54
N ASP A 239 7.05 23.89 -3.56
CA ASP A 239 5.98 23.74 -4.56
C ASP A 239 5.84 22.29 -5.03
N PRO A 240 5.07 21.45 -4.31
CA PRO A 240 4.80 20.07 -4.74
C PRO A 240 4.07 20.00 -6.09
N GLY A 241 3.36 21.06 -6.47
CA GLY A 241 2.65 21.15 -7.75
C GLY A 241 3.57 21.31 -8.96
N ARG A 242 4.83 21.72 -8.73
CA ARG A 242 5.90 21.81 -9.73
C ARG A 242 6.76 20.55 -9.74
N ALA A 243 6.14 19.40 -9.53
CA ALA A 243 6.82 18.11 -9.55
C ALA A 243 7.65 17.93 -10.84
N ALA A 244 8.77 17.21 -10.72
CA ALA A 244 9.52 16.75 -11.86
C ALA A 244 8.58 16.00 -12.84
N PRO A 245 8.78 16.13 -14.17
CA PRO A 245 7.99 15.41 -15.13
C PRO A 245 8.07 13.91 -14.87
N GLU A 246 7.01 13.20 -15.22
CA GLU A 246 7.00 11.75 -15.12
C GLU A 246 8.19 11.15 -15.88
N PRO A 247 8.97 10.26 -15.25
CA PRO A 247 10.06 9.60 -15.96
C PRO A 247 9.51 8.69 -17.07
N PRO A 248 10.27 8.51 -18.15
CA PRO A 248 9.84 7.58 -19.20
C PRO A 248 9.68 6.17 -18.64
N PRO A 249 8.77 5.34 -19.20
CA PRO A 249 8.51 3.98 -18.73
C PRO A 249 9.77 3.10 -18.59
N ALA A 250 10.75 3.29 -19.49
CA ALA A 250 12.02 2.59 -19.45
C ALA A 250 12.85 2.86 -18.18
N ALA A 251 12.57 3.92 -17.45
CA ALA A 251 13.23 4.19 -16.16
C ALA A 251 12.81 3.22 -15.05
N ALA A 252 11.61 2.66 -15.15
CA ALA A 252 11.12 1.64 -14.22
C ALA A 252 11.07 0.24 -14.85
N VAL A 253 10.97 0.15 -16.19
CA VAL A 253 10.93 -1.09 -16.97
C VAL A 253 11.99 -1.04 -18.07
N PRO A 254 13.22 -1.48 -17.81
CA PRO A 254 14.30 -1.46 -18.84
C PRO A 254 14.00 -2.29 -20.09
N GLN A 255 13.00 -3.16 -20.04
CA GLN A 255 12.51 -3.95 -21.17
C GLN A 255 11.33 -3.30 -21.92
N ALA A 256 10.84 -2.12 -21.52
CA ALA A 256 9.67 -1.48 -22.13
C ALA A 256 9.82 -1.39 -23.66
N GLY A 257 8.75 -1.76 -24.37
CA GLY A 257 8.72 -1.78 -25.84
C GLY A 257 9.46 -2.95 -26.50
N ARG A 258 10.08 -3.88 -25.75
CA ARG A 258 10.72 -5.08 -26.32
C ARG A 258 9.66 -6.13 -26.65
N PRO A 259 9.86 -6.89 -27.74
CA PRO A 259 9.00 -8.03 -28.07
C PRO A 259 9.16 -9.15 -27.04
N GLY A 260 8.11 -9.98 -26.88
CA GLY A 260 8.12 -11.16 -26.02
C GLY A 260 7.69 -10.90 -24.57
N LEU A 261 7.41 -9.65 -24.17
CA LEU A 261 6.78 -9.35 -22.89
C LEU A 261 5.31 -9.78 -22.90
N VAL A 262 4.86 -10.34 -21.80
CA VAL A 262 3.49 -10.81 -21.59
C VAL A 262 2.71 -9.82 -20.71
N LEU A 263 3.17 -9.60 -19.49
CA LEU A 263 2.53 -8.71 -18.53
C LEU A 263 2.89 -7.24 -18.78
N LEU A 264 4.12 -6.97 -19.17
CA LEU A 264 4.64 -5.62 -19.40
C LEU A 264 4.50 -5.17 -20.87
N ARG A 265 3.82 -5.94 -21.73
CA ARG A 265 3.74 -5.70 -23.19
C ARG A 265 3.16 -4.32 -23.55
N ARG A 266 2.26 -3.77 -22.74
CA ARG A 266 1.64 -2.46 -22.96
C ARG A 266 2.32 -1.31 -22.24
N VAL A 267 3.18 -1.59 -21.27
CA VAL A 267 3.91 -0.55 -20.52
C VAL A 267 4.87 0.19 -21.44
N GLY A 268 4.62 1.47 -21.64
CA GLY A 268 5.38 2.32 -22.56
C GLY A 268 5.03 2.15 -24.05
N THR A 269 4.02 1.34 -24.37
CA THR A 269 3.50 1.14 -25.72
C THR A 269 2.09 1.73 -25.85
N ALA A 270 1.22 1.45 -24.88
CA ALA A 270 -0.11 2.02 -24.79
C ALA A 270 -0.13 3.23 -23.85
N ASP A 271 -1.02 4.20 -24.11
CA ASP A 271 -1.28 5.31 -23.20
C ASP A 271 -2.11 4.80 -22.00
N PRO A 272 -1.57 4.83 -20.77
CA PRO A 272 -2.27 4.35 -19.59
C PRO A 272 -3.52 5.17 -19.21
N ALA A 273 -3.71 6.33 -19.80
CA ALA A 273 -4.90 7.16 -19.59
C ALA A 273 -5.99 6.93 -20.66
N ASP A 274 -5.66 6.26 -21.78
CA ASP A 274 -6.59 6.07 -22.90
C ASP A 274 -7.12 4.63 -22.97
N LEU A 275 -8.44 4.47 -22.70
CA LEU A 275 -9.13 3.19 -22.78
C LEU A 275 -9.22 2.66 -24.22
N ASP A 276 -9.35 3.52 -25.22
CA ASP A 276 -9.45 3.09 -26.62
C ASP A 276 -8.10 2.63 -27.15
N ASP A 277 -7.01 3.24 -26.70
CA ASP A 277 -5.66 2.76 -26.97
C ASP A 277 -5.38 1.41 -26.29
N TYR A 278 -5.77 1.24 -25.02
CA TYR A 278 -5.72 -0.07 -24.36
C TYR A 278 -6.45 -1.16 -25.16
N ARG A 279 -7.65 -0.85 -25.69
CA ARG A 279 -8.45 -1.77 -26.53
C ARG A 279 -7.78 -2.05 -27.86
N ALA A 280 -7.16 -1.06 -28.51
CA ALA A 280 -6.40 -1.22 -29.75
C ALA A 280 -5.21 -2.18 -29.55
N HIS A 281 -4.65 -2.24 -28.34
CA HIS A 281 -3.60 -3.18 -27.94
C HIS A 281 -4.14 -4.50 -27.34
N GLY A 282 -5.34 -4.92 -27.73
CA GLY A 282 -5.95 -6.21 -27.37
C GLY A 282 -6.71 -6.25 -26.06
N GLY A 283 -6.87 -5.12 -25.39
CA GLY A 283 -7.63 -5.03 -24.12
C GLY A 283 -9.08 -5.47 -24.25
N TYR A 284 -9.63 -6.01 -23.18
CA TYR A 284 -10.98 -6.59 -23.05
C TYR A 284 -11.24 -7.83 -23.92
N THR A 285 -10.20 -8.41 -24.54
CA THR A 285 -10.32 -9.70 -25.23
C THR A 285 -10.46 -10.84 -24.23
N ALA A 286 -9.69 -10.81 -23.14
CA ALA A 286 -9.77 -11.80 -22.08
C ALA A 286 -11.15 -11.81 -21.41
N LEU A 287 -11.75 -10.65 -21.15
CA LEU A 287 -13.09 -10.55 -20.58
C LEU A 287 -14.16 -11.13 -21.50
N ARG A 288 -14.12 -10.87 -22.82
CA ARG A 288 -15.03 -11.49 -23.80
C ARG A 288 -14.91 -13.00 -23.80
N ASN A 289 -13.66 -13.53 -23.76
CA ASN A 289 -13.41 -14.96 -23.67
C ASN A 289 -13.96 -15.54 -22.34
N ALA A 290 -13.80 -14.81 -21.22
CA ALA A 290 -14.35 -15.21 -19.94
C ALA A 290 -15.87 -15.37 -19.97
N PHE A 291 -16.60 -14.43 -20.58
CA PHE A 291 -18.04 -14.53 -20.74
C PHE A 291 -18.46 -15.71 -21.64
N ALA A 292 -17.70 -15.99 -22.70
CA ALA A 292 -17.95 -17.16 -23.55
C ALA A 292 -17.74 -18.50 -22.82
N LEU A 293 -16.75 -18.57 -21.90
CA LEU A 293 -16.44 -19.77 -21.10
C LEU A 293 -17.43 -19.99 -19.94
N GLY A 294 -18.01 -18.91 -19.41
CA GLY A 294 -18.77 -18.92 -18.18
C GLY A 294 -17.90 -19.06 -16.92
N PRO A 295 -18.46 -18.76 -15.71
CA PRO A 295 -17.68 -18.72 -14.46
C PRO A 295 -16.89 -20.01 -14.18
N ALA A 296 -17.53 -21.16 -14.32
CA ALA A 296 -16.88 -22.46 -14.09
C ALA A 296 -15.78 -22.77 -15.12
N GLY A 297 -15.96 -22.31 -16.38
CA GLY A 297 -14.95 -22.44 -17.42
C GLY A 297 -13.72 -21.58 -17.11
N VAL A 298 -13.91 -20.33 -16.68
CA VAL A 298 -12.82 -19.46 -16.25
C VAL A 298 -12.02 -20.06 -15.09
N ILE A 299 -12.69 -20.56 -14.04
CA ILE A 299 -12.01 -21.23 -12.92
C ILE A 299 -11.20 -22.43 -13.39
N ARG A 300 -11.73 -23.21 -14.33
CA ARG A 300 -11.04 -24.36 -14.92
C ARG A 300 -9.77 -23.92 -15.66
N GLU A 301 -9.88 -22.95 -16.59
CA GLU A 301 -8.73 -22.42 -17.30
C GLU A 301 -7.63 -21.92 -16.35
N VAL A 302 -8.00 -21.14 -15.32
CA VAL A 302 -7.05 -20.67 -14.32
C VAL A 302 -6.45 -21.81 -13.49
N THR A 303 -7.20 -22.88 -13.23
CA THR A 303 -6.70 -24.06 -12.52
C THR A 303 -5.72 -24.85 -13.39
N ASP A 304 -6.11 -25.12 -14.62
CA ASP A 304 -5.34 -25.94 -15.58
C ASP A 304 -4.06 -25.21 -16.03
N SER A 305 -4.04 -23.86 -16.01
CA SER A 305 -2.85 -23.05 -16.26
C SER A 305 -1.75 -23.23 -15.21
N GLY A 306 -2.07 -23.77 -14.02
CA GLY A 306 -1.13 -23.88 -12.91
C GLY A 306 -0.74 -22.54 -12.28
N LEU A 307 -1.50 -21.47 -12.52
CA LEU A 307 -1.19 -20.12 -12.00
C LEU A 307 -1.13 -20.10 -10.47
N LEU A 308 0.07 -19.85 -9.95
CA LEU A 308 0.34 -19.62 -8.52
C LEU A 308 0.31 -18.13 -8.19
N GLY A 309 -0.05 -17.79 -6.96
CA GLY A 309 -0.04 -16.41 -6.45
C GLY A 309 1.35 -15.76 -6.55
N ARG A 310 1.38 -14.50 -7.00
CA ARG A 310 2.60 -13.70 -7.23
C ARG A 310 2.94 -12.75 -6.08
N GLY A 311 2.11 -12.72 -5.03
CA GLY A 311 2.31 -11.85 -3.86
C GLY A 311 3.21 -12.42 -2.76
N GLY A 312 3.85 -13.58 -2.98
CA GLY A 312 4.80 -14.21 -2.04
C GLY A 312 4.40 -15.59 -1.55
N ALA A 313 3.13 -15.84 -1.25
CA ALA A 313 2.66 -17.12 -0.67
C ALA A 313 2.51 -18.26 -1.68
N ALA A 314 2.56 -18.00 -2.98
CA ALA A 314 2.47 -18.99 -4.07
C ALA A 314 1.25 -19.95 -3.98
N PHE A 315 0.13 -19.49 -3.43
CA PHE A 315 -1.08 -20.33 -3.32
C PHE A 315 -1.74 -20.51 -4.70
N PRO A 316 -2.23 -21.71 -5.08
CA PRO A 316 -2.87 -21.93 -6.38
C PRO A 316 -4.14 -21.08 -6.57
N THR A 317 -4.13 -20.21 -7.58
CA THR A 317 -5.18 -19.20 -7.80
C THR A 317 -6.53 -19.84 -8.11
N GLY A 318 -6.56 -20.84 -9.00
CA GLY A 318 -7.80 -21.54 -9.36
C GLY A 318 -8.45 -22.25 -8.17
N ARG A 319 -7.66 -22.86 -7.27
CA ARG A 319 -8.18 -23.48 -6.04
C ARG A 319 -8.82 -22.45 -5.09
N LYS A 320 -8.21 -21.27 -4.97
CA LYS A 320 -8.77 -20.16 -4.15
C LYS A 320 -10.11 -19.72 -4.73
N TRP A 321 -10.20 -19.52 -6.04
CA TRP A 321 -11.43 -19.11 -6.72
C TRP A 321 -12.52 -20.18 -6.61
N GLN A 322 -12.17 -21.46 -6.83
CA GLN A 322 -13.11 -22.58 -6.68
C GLN A 322 -13.66 -22.65 -5.25
N ALA A 323 -12.80 -22.52 -4.23
CA ALA A 323 -13.21 -22.53 -2.83
C ALA A 323 -14.18 -21.40 -2.50
N THR A 324 -13.94 -20.17 -3.01
CA THR A 324 -14.84 -19.02 -2.83
C THR A 324 -16.15 -19.22 -3.57
N ALA A 325 -16.11 -19.66 -4.84
CA ALA A 325 -17.29 -19.89 -5.67
C ALA A 325 -18.21 -21.00 -5.15
N SER A 326 -17.65 -21.97 -4.45
CA SER A 326 -18.38 -23.12 -3.90
C SER A 326 -19.12 -22.83 -2.59
N GLN A 327 -18.93 -21.66 -2.00
CA GLN A 327 -19.61 -21.31 -0.76
C GLN A 327 -21.12 -21.12 -0.98
N PRO A 328 -21.97 -21.57 -0.05
CA PRO A 328 -23.42 -21.48 -0.19
C PRO A 328 -23.95 -20.04 -0.13
N VAL A 329 -23.18 -19.13 0.48
CA VAL A 329 -23.52 -17.70 0.60
C VAL A 329 -23.39 -17.02 -0.76
N ARG A 330 -24.45 -16.35 -1.20
CA ARG A 330 -24.48 -15.67 -2.52
C ARG A 330 -23.68 -14.39 -2.55
N THR A 331 -23.68 -13.61 -1.46
CA THR A 331 -22.87 -12.40 -1.35
C THR A 331 -21.41 -12.80 -1.18
N ARG A 332 -20.58 -12.45 -2.15
CA ARG A 332 -19.15 -12.73 -2.17
C ARG A 332 -18.39 -11.46 -2.56
N TYR A 333 -17.14 -11.35 -2.13
CA TYR A 333 -16.28 -10.23 -2.46
C TYR A 333 -15.00 -10.68 -3.16
N LEU A 334 -14.49 -9.78 -3.99
CA LEU A 334 -13.13 -9.85 -4.52
C LEU A 334 -12.32 -8.74 -3.87
N VAL A 335 -11.11 -9.05 -3.40
CA VAL A 335 -10.15 -8.05 -2.95
C VAL A 335 -8.88 -8.16 -3.77
N CYS A 336 -8.53 -7.07 -4.46
CA CYS A 336 -7.21 -6.89 -5.04
C CYS A 336 -6.28 -6.32 -3.96
N ASN A 337 -5.28 -7.12 -3.59
CA ASN A 337 -4.21 -6.68 -2.70
C ASN A 337 -3.17 -5.90 -3.50
N ALA A 338 -3.27 -4.58 -3.43
CA ALA A 338 -2.33 -3.61 -4.00
C ALA A 338 -1.54 -2.87 -2.90
N ASP A 339 -1.43 -3.48 -1.70
CA ASP A 339 -0.59 -3.01 -0.60
C ASP A 339 0.84 -3.55 -0.77
N GLU A 340 1.53 -3.04 -1.80
CA GLU A 340 2.91 -3.42 -2.13
C GLU A 340 3.90 -2.66 -1.25
N SER A 341 4.07 -3.11 -0.01
CA SER A 341 4.82 -2.37 1.02
C SER A 341 6.10 -3.07 1.48
N GLU A 342 6.39 -4.29 1.00
CA GLU A 342 7.64 -5.00 1.33
C GLU A 342 8.86 -4.27 0.75
N PRO A 343 9.93 -4.05 1.55
CA PRO A 343 11.13 -3.37 1.08
C PRO A 343 11.75 -4.01 -0.16
N GLY A 344 11.95 -3.19 -1.20
CA GLY A 344 12.50 -3.63 -2.47
C GLY A 344 11.46 -4.00 -3.52
N THR A 345 10.15 -4.05 -3.20
CA THR A 345 9.08 -4.40 -4.14
C THR A 345 8.47 -3.16 -4.79
N PHE A 346 8.27 -3.17 -6.12
CA PHE A 346 7.63 -2.10 -6.89
C PHE A 346 7.05 -2.55 -8.24
N LYS A 347 6.86 -3.84 -8.44
CA LYS A 347 6.33 -4.43 -9.68
C LYS A 347 4.84 -4.14 -9.89
N ASP A 348 4.06 -4.16 -8.79
CA ASP A 348 2.63 -3.90 -8.83
C ASP A 348 2.36 -2.41 -9.11
N ARG A 349 3.20 -1.50 -8.55
CA ARG A 349 3.18 -0.09 -8.91
C ARG A 349 3.35 0.12 -10.42
N VAL A 350 4.30 -0.57 -11.02
CA VAL A 350 4.57 -0.46 -12.47
C VAL A 350 3.37 -0.90 -13.30
N LEU A 351 2.69 -1.99 -12.93
CA LEU A 351 1.46 -2.44 -13.58
C LEU A 351 0.33 -1.42 -13.40
N MET A 352 0.10 -0.96 -12.17
CA MET A 352 -0.96 0.00 -11.84
C MET A 352 -0.75 1.38 -12.50
N GLU A 353 0.50 1.80 -12.64
CA GLU A 353 0.84 3.06 -13.30
C GLU A 353 0.92 2.92 -14.83
N GLY A 354 1.40 1.82 -15.36
CA GLY A 354 1.70 1.63 -16.78
C GLY A 354 0.60 0.95 -17.58
N ASP A 355 -0.26 0.14 -16.94
CA ASP A 355 -1.36 -0.60 -17.58
C ASP A 355 -2.57 -0.76 -16.64
N PRO A 356 -3.16 0.35 -16.14
CA PRO A 356 -4.23 0.29 -15.13
C PRO A 356 -5.48 -0.44 -15.62
N TYR A 357 -5.80 -0.37 -16.91
CA TYR A 357 -6.96 -1.05 -17.48
C TYR A 357 -6.83 -2.58 -17.46
N ALA A 358 -5.60 -3.11 -17.57
CA ALA A 358 -5.37 -4.54 -17.42
C ALA A 358 -5.81 -5.06 -16.04
N LEU A 359 -5.53 -4.28 -14.99
CA LEU A 359 -5.98 -4.64 -13.65
C LEU A 359 -7.49 -4.56 -13.50
N ILE A 360 -8.14 -3.51 -14.05
CA ILE A 360 -9.61 -3.37 -14.04
C ILE A 360 -10.27 -4.55 -14.78
N GLU A 361 -9.78 -4.92 -15.97
CA GLU A 361 -10.26 -6.08 -16.73
C GLU A 361 -10.08 -7.38 -15.93
N ALA A 362 -8.89 -7.61 -15.37
CA ALA A 362 -8.57 -8.81 -14.60
C ALA A 362 -9.42 -8.95 -13.34
N MET A 363 -9.68 -7.84 -12.62
CA MET A 363 -10.60 -7.84 -11.47
C MET A 363 -12.04 -8.16 -11.89
N THR A 364 -12.49 -7.65 -13.03
CA THR A 364 -13.85 -7.95 -13.55
C THR A 364 -13.98 -9.44 -13.86
N ILE A 365 -12.98 -10.04 -14.50
CA ILE A 365 -12.94 -11.48 -14.78
C ILE A 365 -12.93 -12.31 -13.48
N ALA A 366 -12.10 -11.94 -12.51
CA ALA A 366 -12.03 -12.63 -11.23
C ALA A 366 -13.35 -12.52 -10.46
N GLY A 367 -13.98 -11.34 -10.45
CA GLY A 367 -15.31 -11.13 -9.87
C GLY A 367 -16.36 -12.02 -10.52
N TYR A 368 -16.38 -12.08 -11.85
CA TYR A 368 -17.27 -12.97 -12.61
C TYR A 368 -17.07 -14.44 -12.25
N ALA A 369 -15.82 -14.89 -12.21
CA ALA A 369 -15.50 -16.28 -11.91
C ALA A 369 -15.96 -16.72 -10.51
N VAL A 370 -15.74 -15.89 -9.48
CA VAL A 370 -16.13 -16.23 -8.10
C VAL A 370 -17.57 -15.87 -7.76
N GLY A 371 -18.28 -15.17 -8.64
CA GLY A 371 -19.64 -14.70 -8.43
C GLY A 371 -19.74 -13.52 -7.46
N ALA A 372 -18.73 -12.65 -7.44
CA ALA A 372 -18.75 -11.38 -6.72
C ALA A 372 -19.36 -10.28 -7.58
N HIS A 373 -20.13 -9.38 -6.97
CA HIS A 373 -20.69 -8.19 -7.62
C HIS A 373 -19.95 -6.89 -7.23
N ARG A 374 -19.05 -6.96 -6.27
CA ARG A 374 -18.18 -5.86 -5.84
C ARG A 374 -16.76 -6.34 -5.61
N GLY A 375 -15.83 -5.60 -6.19
CA GLY A 375 -14.40 -5.72 -5.97
C GLY A 375 -13.87 -4.55 -5.13
N TYR A 376 -12.99 -4.83 -4.19
CA TYR A 376 -12.23 -3.81 -3.46
C TYR A 376 -10.78 -3.84 -3.94
N LEU A 377 -10.29 -2.69 -4.41
CA LEU A 377 -8.88 -2.52 -4.73
C LEU A 377 -8.23 -1.77 -3.56
N TYR A 378 -7.49 -2.49 -2.73
CA TYR A 378 -6.81 -1.92 -1.57
C TYR A 378 -5.41 -1.48 -1.99
N LEU A 379 -5.25 -0.17 -2.13
CA LEU A 379 -4.03 0.48 -2.64
C LEU A 379 -3.28 1.15 -1.49
N ARG A 380 -1.97 0.92 -1.38
CA ARG A 380 -1.16 1.64 -0.40
C ARG A 380 -1.17 3.16 -0.63
N GLY A 381 -1.16 3.93 0.47
CA GLY A 381 -1.32 5.38 0.46
C GLY A 381 -0.18 6.14 -0.21
N GLU A 382 1.01 5.53 -0.29
CA GLU A 382 2.23 6.13 -0.82
C GLU A 382 2.34 6.10 -2.36
N TYR A 383 1.31 5.58 -3.06
CA TYR A 383 1.27 5.50 -4.51
C TYR A 383 0.27 6.49 -5.14
N PRO A 384 0.49 7.82 -5.04
CA PRO A 384 -0.48 8.82 -5.50
C PRO A 384 -0.75 8.75 -7.01
N ARG A 385 0.25 8.40 -7.83
CA ARG A 385 0.09 8.26 -9.29
C ARG A 385 -0.75 7.04 -9.64
N ALA A 386 -0.52 5.90 -9.00
CA ALA A 386 -1.32 4.71 -9.19
C ALA A 386 -2.78 4.97 -8.79
N LEU A 387 -3.02 5.67 -7.66
CA LEU A 387 -4.36 6.09 -7.25
C LEU A 387 -5.06 6.92 -8.32
N ALA A 388 -4.39 7.95 -8.84
CA ALA A 388 -4.97 8.81 -9.88
C ALA A 388 -5.31 8.02 -11.16
N ARG A 389 -4.40 7.15 -11.62
CA ARG A 389 -4.60 6.35 -12.84
C ARG A 389 -5.68 5.29 -12.69
N LEU A 390 -5.70 4.58 -11.57
CA LEU A 390 -6.72 3.57 -11.30
C LEU A 390 -8.12 4.19 -11.13
N THR A 391 -8.21 5.35 -10.44
CA THR A 391 -9.47 6.10 -10.32
C THR A 391 -9.98 6.50 -11.71
N HIS A 392 -9.11 7.10 -12.52
CA HIS A 392 -9.45 7.47 -13.91
C HIS A 392 -9.88 6.25 -14.74
N ALA A 393 -9.12 5.15 -14.67
CA ALA A 393 -9.42 3.93 -15.43
C ALA A 393 -10.78 3.32 -15.03
N ALA A 394 -11.08 3.26 -13.72
CA ALA A 394 -12.37 2.76 -13.24
C ALA A 394 -13.54 3.64 -13.69
N GLU A 395 -13.40 4.98 -13.63
CA GLU A 395 -14.42 5.93 -14.11
C GLU A 395 -14.65 5.78 -15.62
N ARG A 396 -13.58 5.68 -16.40
CA ARG A 396 -13.70 5.44 -17.86
C ARG A 396 -14.36 4.09 -18.15
N ALA A 397 -14.01 3.03 -17.42
CA ALA A 397 -14.62 1.72 -17.56
C ALA A 397 -16.14 1.76 -17.25
N ARG A 398 -16.57 2.46 -16.18
CA ARG A 398 -18.00 2.67 -15.87
C ARG A 398 -18.73 3.41 -17.01
N THR A 399 -18.16 4.50 -17.49
CA THR A 399 -18.75 5.31 -18.58
C THR A 399 -18.95 4.51 -19.86
N ARG A 400 -18.14 3.47 -20.08
CA ARG A 400 -18.19 2.61 -21.28
C ARG A 400 -18.90 1.27 -21.04
N GLY A 401 -19.59 1.08 -19.91
CA GLY A 401 -20.34 -0.16 -19.59
C GLY A 401 -19.44 -1.39 -19.39
N LEU A 402 -18.17 -1.16 -18.99
CA LEU A 402 -17.20 -2.20 -18.66
C LEU A 402 -17.15 -2.48 -17.15
N LEU A 403 -17.80 -1.66 -16.37
CA LEU A 403 -18.16 -1.78 -14.96
C LEU A 403 -19.58 -1.24 -14.77
N GLY A 404 -20.27 -1.64 -13.71
CA GLY A 404 -21.61 -1.21 -13.33
C GLY A 404 -22.62 -2.35 -13.35
N ASP A 405 -23.89 -2.01 -13.59
CA ASP A 405 -25.04 -2.91 -13.42
C ASP A 405 -25.14 -4.02 -14.48
N ASP A 406 -24.56 -3.79 -15.67
CA ASP A 406 -24.60 -4.77 -16.78
C ASP A 406 -23.31 -4.67 -17.61
N VAL A 407 -22.31 -5.42 -17.22
CA VAL A 407 -20.99 -5.41 -17.88
C VAL A 407 -21.11 -5.98 -19.30
N LEU A 408 -20.85 -5.14 -20.30
CA LEU A 408 -20.89 -5.48 -21.73
C LEU A 408 -22.23 -6.09 -22.19
N GLY A 409 -23.34 -5.87 -21.49
CA GLY A 409 -24.65 -6.42 -21.86
C GLY A 409 -24.82 -7.92 -21.56
N HIS A 410 -24.03 -8.47 -20.65
CA HIS A 410 -24.06 -9.90 -20.29
C HIS A 410 -24.92 -10.23 -19.07
N GLY A 411 -25.69 -9.28 -18.52
CA GLY A 411 -26.53 -9.48 -17.33
C GLY A 411 -25.71 -9.72 -16.06
N TYR A 412 -24.44 -9.30 -16.04
CA TYR A 412 -23.55 -9.38 -14.90
C TYR A 412 -23.22 -7.99 -14.36
N ALA A 413 -23.58 -7.75 -13.11
CA ALA A 413 -23.23 -6.51 -12.41
C ALA A 413 -21.89 -6.68 -11.67
N PHE A 414 -20.97 -5.73 -11.89
CA PHE A 414 -19.73 -5.67 -11.14
C PHE A 414 -19.18 -4.25 -11.07
N ASP A 415 -18.78 -3.81 -9.90
CA ASP A 415 -18.10 -2.53 -9.72
C ASP A 415 -16.90 -2.66 -8.79
N ILE A 416 -15.96 -1.72 -8.94
CA ILE A 416 -14.71 -1.68 -8.20
C ILE A 416 -14.67 -0.45 -7.31
N GLU A 417 -14.45 -0.66 -6.03
CA GLU A 417 -14.22 0.39 -5.05
C GLU A 417 -12.73 0.43 -4.67
N ILE A 418 -12.09 1.60 -4.84
CA ILE A 418 -10.70 1.80 -4.47
C ILE A 418 -10.65 2.22 -2.99
N ARG A 419 -9.96 1.45 -2.17
CA ARG A 419 -9.69 1.73 -0.76
C ARG A 419 -8.22 2.06 -0.58
N ARG A 420 -7.95 3.26 -0.08
CA ARG A 420 -6.57 3.73 0.16
C ARG A 420 -6.11 3.32 1.57
N GLY A 421 -5.00 2.59 1.65
CA GLY A 421 -4.24 2.37 2.87
C GLY A 421 -3.56 3.66 3.35
N ALA A 422 -2.92 3.62 4.51
CA ALA A 422 -2.33 4.81 5.11
C ALA A 422 -0.93 4.56 5.72
N GLY A 423 -0.13 3.68 5.09
CA GLY A 423 1.23 3.35 5.54
C GLY A 423 1.23 2.32 6.68
N ALA A 424 0.98 1.05 6.34
CA ALA A 424 1.13 -0.08 7.24
C ALA A 424 1.31 -1.37 6.43
N TYR A 425 2.52 -1.92 6.37
CA TYR A 425 2.86 -3.15 5.66
C TYR A 425 1.99 -4.35 6.06
N ILE A 426 1.64 -4.42 7.36
CA ILE A 426 0.79 -5.52 7.84
C ILE A 426 -0.55 -5.61 7.12
N CYS A 427 -1.06 -4.52 6.54
CA CYS A 427 -2.29 -4.52 5.76
C CYS A 427 -2.16 -5.29 4.44
N GLY A 428 -0.95 -5.70 4.02
CA GLY A 428 -0.72 -6.68 2.96
C GLY A 428 -1.13 -8.12 3.35
N GLU A 429 -1.31 -8.43 4.62
CA GLU A 429 -1.89 -9.70 5.06
C GLU A 429 -3.40 -9.74 4.78
N GLU A 430 -3.89 -10.85 4.20
CA GLU A 430 -5.25 -10.92 3.65
C GLU A 430 -6.38 -10.64 4.66
N THR A 431 -6.19 -10.95 5.95
CA THR A 431 -7.21 -10.67 6.98
C THR A 431 -7.03 -9.30 7.64
N ALA A 432 -5.81 -8.77 7.68
CA ALA A 432 -5.53 -7.39 8.08
C ALA A 432 -6.11 -6.38 7.07
N ILE A 433 -6.07 -6.69 5.76
CA ILE A 433 -6.80 -5.91 4.73
C ILE A 433 -8.28 -5.81 5.08
N PHE A 434 -8.92 -6.90 5.48
CA PHE A 434 -10.35 -6.87 5.83
C PHE A 434 -10.60 -5.94 7.01
N ASN A 435 -9.81 -6.06 8.07
CA ASN A 435 -9.93 -5.17 9.22
C ASN A 435 -9.75 -3.71 8.83
N SER A 436 -8.78 -3.41 7.98
CA SER A 436 -8.56 -2.04 7.48
C SER A 436 -9.75 -1.51 6.67
N ILE A 437 -10.30 -2.29 5.73
CA ILE A 437 -11.48 -1.92 4.95
C ILE A 437 -12.71 -1.76 5.85
N GLU A 438 -12.87 -2.61 6.86
CA GLU A 438 -13.99 -2.57 7.81
C GLU A 438 -13.86 -1.45 8.87
N GLY A 439 -12.80 -0.63 8.81
CA GLY A 439 -12.60 0.49 9.73
C GLY A 439 -12.06 0.09 11.10
N HIS A 440 -11.29 -0.98 11.16
CA HIS A 440 -10.54 -1.44 12.32
C HIS A 440 -9.03 -1.20 12.14
N ARG A 441 -8.24 -1.41 13.19
CA ARG A 441 -6.79 -1.50 13.05
C ARG A 441 -6.46 -2.68 12.12
N GLY A 442 -5.44 -2.52 11.29
CA GLY A 442 -4.99 -3.55 10.36
C GLY A 442 -4.32 -4.75 11.04
N GLU A 443 -5.04 -5.42 11.91
CA GLU A 443 -4.56 -6.58 12.67
C GLU A 443 -5.04 -7.88 12.00
N PRO A 444 -4.19 -8.91 11.86
CA PRO A 444 -4.59 -10.20 11.33
C PRO A 444 -5.64 -10.91 12.17
N ARG A 445 -6.50 -11.67 11.52
CA ARG A 445 -7.49 -12.56 12.16
C ARG A 445 -6.91 -13.96 12.31
N THR A 446 -7.33 -14.66 13.38
CA THR A 446 -7.01 -16.08 13.55
C THR A 446 -7.71 -16.92 12.47
N LYS A 447 -7.00 -17.85 11.87
CA LYS A 447 -7.51 -18.84 10.90
C LYS A 447 -7.53 -20.23 11.56
N PRO A 448 -8.55 -21.06 11.36
CA PRO A 448 -9.81 -20.86 10.67
C PRO A 448 -10.79 -19.92 11.42
N PRO A 449 -11.84 -19.35 10.76
CA PRO A 449 -12.23 -19.59 9.36
C PRO A 449 -11.28 -18.93 8.35
N PHE A 450 -11.18 -19.52 7.16
CA PHE A 450 -10.36 -18.96 6.09
C PHE A 450 -11.12 -17.86 5.31
N PRO A 451 -10.43 -16.90 4.65
CA PRO A 451 -11.06 -15.82 3.87
C PRO A 451 -12.09 -16.30 2.84
N VAL A 452 -11.83 -17.43 2.20
CA VAL A 452 -12.74 -18.02 1.21
C VAL A 452 -14.07 -18.51 1.82
N GLU A 453 -14.12 -18.67 3.14
CA GLU A 453 -15.31 -19.07 3.91
C GLU A 453 -15.94 -17.85 4.59
N GLN A 454 -15.13 -17.06 5.30
CA GLN A 454 -15.54 -15.90 6.08
C GLN A 454 -14.46 -14.80 6.04
N GLY A 455 -14.49 -13.95 5.01
CA GLY A 455 -13.57 -12.86 4.77
C GLY A 455 -14.17 -11.48 5.08
N LEU A 456 -14.10 -10.59 4.09
CA LEU A 456 -14.57 -9.21 4.19
C LEU A 456 -16.07 -9.15 4.53
N PHE A 457 -16.41 -8.33 5.54
CA PHE A 457 -17.77 -8.20 6.10
C PHE A 457 -18.40 -9.57 6.48
N GLY A 458 -17.57 -10.53 6.89
CA GLY A 458 -18.01 -11.86 7.25
C GLY A 458 -18.53 -12.69 6.06
N LYS A 459 -18.18 -12.35 4.82
CA LYS A 459 -18.62 -13.04 3.60
C LYS A 459 -17.45 -13.73 2.92
N PRO A 460 -17.70 -14.80 2.14
CA PRO A 460 -16.68 -15.45 1.33
C PRO A 460 -15.94 -14.45 0.44
N THR A 461 -14.62 -14.45 0.50
CA THR A 461 -13.79 -13.43 -0.18
C THR A 461 -12.57 -14.06 -0.84
N ALA A 462 -12.39 -13.79 -2.12
CA ALA A 462 -11.15 -14.09 -2.83
C ALA A 462 -10.20 -12.90 -2.75
N VAL A 463 -8.99 -13.10 -2.23
CA VAL A 463 -7.93 -12.08 -2.18
C VAL A 463 -6.81 -12.47 -3.14
N ASN A 464 -6.46 -11.58 -4.06
CA ASN A 464 -5.37 -11.79 -5.00
C ASN A 464 -4.49 -10.54 -5.12
N ASN A 465 -3.18 -10.75 -5.29
CA ASN A 465 -2.23 -9.70 -5.60
C ASN A 465 -2.41 -9.18 -7.05
N VAL A 466 -1.96 -7.95 -7.33
CA VAL A 466 -2.07 -7.29 -8.64
C VAL A 466 -1.45 -8.13 -9.77
N GLU A 467 -0.17 -8.54 -9.63
CA GLU A 467 0.50 -9.37 -10.65
C GLU A 467 -0.24 -10.70 -10.88
N THR A 468 -0.79 -11.29 -9.82
CA THR A 468 -1.60 -12.53 -9.94
C THR A 468 -2.84 -12.31 -10.80
N LEU A 469 -3.56 -11.21 -10.57
CA LEU A 469 -4.76 -10.88 -11.34
C LEU A 469 -4.44 -10.62 -12.80
N VAL A 470 -3.42 -9.79 -13.09
CA VAL A 470 -3.02 -9.48 -14.47
C VAL A 470 -2.57 -10.72 -15.24
N ASN A 471 -1.99 -11.72 -14.58
CA ASN A 471 -1.66 -13.02 -15.19
C ASN A 471 -2.87 -13.81 -15.70
N VAL A 472 -4.08 -13.50 -15.25
CA VAL A 472 -5.31 -14.15 -15.75
C VAL A 472 -5.59 -13.77 -17.20
N LEU A 473 -5.19 -12.56 -17.62
CA LEU A 473 -5.43 -12.10 -18.99
C LEU A 473 -4.78 -13.02 -20.04
N PRO A 474 -3.45 -13.27 -20.02
CA PRO A 474 -2.83 -14.18 -20.97
C PRO A 474 -3.34 -15.62 -20.87
N VAL A 475 -3.77 -16.09 -19.69
CA VAL A 475 -4.41 -17.40 -19.54
C VAL A 475 -5.69 -17.48 -20.38
N LEU A 476 -6.54 -16.45 -20.33
CA LEU A 476 -7.80 -16.44 -21.08
C LEU A 476 -7.65 -15.98 -22.54
N GLU A 477 -6.60 -15.24 -22.88
CA GLU A 477 -6.30 -14.86 -24.25
C GLU A 477 -5.77 -16.04 -25.09
N HIS A 478 -4.94 -16.90 -24.48
CA HIS A 478 -4.20 -17.95 -25.20
C HIS A 478 -4.56 -19.37 -24.77
N GLY A 479 -5.31 -19.54 -23.68
CA GLY A 479 -5.67 -20.83 -23.08
C GLY A 479 -4.64 -21.32 -22.07
N ALA A 480 -5.11 -22.16 -21.14
CA ALA A 480 -4.33 -22.71 -20.05
C ALA A 480 -3.07 -23.47 -20.50
N ALA A 481 -3.20 -24.29 -21.57
CA ALA A 481 -2.09 -25.10 -22.08
C ALA A 481 -0.95 -24.23 -22.64
N ALA A 482 -1.27 -23.15 -23.35
CA ALA A 482 -0.27 -22.23 -23.91
C ALA A 482 0.45 -21.47 -22.79
N TYR A 483 -0.29 -21.04 -21.76
CA TYR A 483 0.31 -20.40 -20.59
C TYR A 483 1.23 -21.35 -19.83
N ALA A 484 0.79 -22.58 -19.57
CA ALA A 484 1.55 -23.59 -18.83
C ALA A 484 2.80 -24.11 -19.59
N ALA A 485 2.84 -23.92 -20.91
CA ALA A 485 4.02 -24.26 -21.71
C ALA A 485 5.24 -23.32 -21.45
N THR A 486 4.99 -22.16 -20.82
CA THR A 486 6.05 -21.25 -20.36
C THR A 486 6.39 -21.55 -18.90
N GLY A 487 7.69 -21.58 -18.56
CA GLY A 487 8.16 -21.87 -17.20
C GLY A 487 8.46 -23.34 -16.96
N THR A 488 8.23 -23.81 -15.75
CA THR A 488 8.41 -25.21 -15.33
C THR A 488 7.08 -25.85 -14.98
N PRO A 489 6.99 -27.18 -14.86
CA PRO A 489 5.75 -27.84 -14.45
C PRO A 489 5.18 -27.38 -13.09
N SER A 490 6.04 -26.93 -12.17
CA SER A 490 5.66 -26.47 -10.84
C SER A 490 5.56 -24.95 -10.72
N SER A 491 6.14 -24.21 -11.67
CA SER A 491 6.16 -22.74 -11.71
C SER A 491 5.87 -22.28 -13.14
N THR A 492 4.58 -22.12 -13.48
CA THR A 492 4.12 -21.82 -14.84
C THR A 492 4.06 -20.31 -15.14
N GLY A 493 4.23 -19.95 -16.41
CA GLY A 493 4.13 -18.59 -16.92
C GLY A 493 5.40 -17.76 -16.70
N THR A 494 5.22 -16.45 -16.68
CA THR A 494 6.26 -15.46 -16.38
C THR A 494 6.12 -14.92 -14.95
N LYS A 495 7.19 -14.26 -14.48
CA LYS A 495 7.17 -13.53 -13.22
C LYS A 495 7.89 -12.19 -13.35
N LEU A 496 7.37 -11.19 -12.65
CA LEU A 496 8.02 -9.90 -12.51
C LEU A 496 9.02 -9.92 -11.34
N PHE A 497 10.22 -9.40 -11.60
CA PHE A 497 11.27 -9.24 -10.60
C PHE A 497 11.65 -7.76 -10.45
N CYS A 498 11.73 -7.30 -9.21
CA CYS A 498 12.19 -5.96 -8.85
C CYS A 498 13.70 -6.02 -8.58
N VAL A 499 14.50 -5.59 -9.55
CA VAL A 499 15.97 -5.57 -9.41
C VAL A 499 16.41 -4.18 -8.95
N ALA A 500 17.11 -4.11 -7.83
CA ALA A 500 17.60 -2.86 -7.22
C ALA A 500 18.96 -3.08 -6.53
N GLY A 501 19.51 -2.01 -5.92
CA GLY A 501 20.82 -2.02 -5.30
C GLY A 501 21.94 -1.71 -6.29
N THR A 502 23.09 -2.36 -6.17
CA THR A 502 24.27 -2.11 -7.00
C THR A 502 24.20 -2.87 -8.33
N VAL A 503 23.39 -2.36 -9.26
CA VAL A 503 23.24 -2.90 -10.62
C VAL A 503 23.29 -1.80 -11.66
N GLY A 504 23.64 -2.15 -12.89
CA GLY A 504 23.80 -1.19 -13.98
C GLY A 504 22.45 -0.60 -14.46
N ARG A 505 21.39 -1.38 -14.44
CA ARG A 505 20.04 -1.00 -14.87
C ARG A 505 18.99 -1.55 -13.89
N PRO A 506 18.74 -0.86 -12.77
CA PRO A 506 17.67 -1.26 -11.85
C PRO A 506 16.30 -1.09 -12.50
N GLY A 507 15.31 -1.89 -12.09
CA GLY A 507 13.96 -1.84 -12.66
C GLY A 507 13.17 -3.11 -12.45
N VAL A 508 11.97 -3.16 -13.03
CA VAL A 508 11.14 -4.36 -13.11
C VAL A 508 11.47 -5.11 -14.40
N PHE A 509 11.76 -6.38 -14.25
CA PHE A 509 12.04 -7.28 -15.35
C PHE A 509 11.01 -8.41 -15.37
N GLU A 510 10.53 -8.74 -16.56
CA GLU A 510 9.72 -9.90 -16.82
C GLU A 510 10.57 -11.02 -17.41
N VAL A 511 10.61 -12.17 -16.75
CA VAL A 511 11.30 -13.37 -17.25
C VAL A 511 10.39 -14.58 -17.09
N PRO A 512 10.51 -15.60 -17.96
CA PRO A 512 9.85 -16.88 -17.76
C PRO A 512 10.41 -17.56 -16.50
N PHE A 513 9.57 -18.28 -15.77
CA PHE A 513 10.08 -19.14 -14.72
C PHE A 513 11.10 -20.15 -15.31
N GLY A 514 12.16 -20.42 -14.55
CA GLY A 514 13.28 -21.26 -15.00
C GLY A 514 14.48 -20.47 -15.52
N ALA A 515 14.33 -19.18 -15.84
CA ALA A 515 15.49 -18.30 -16.00
C ALA A 515 16.31 -18.29 -14.70
N THR A 516 17.64 -18.21 -14.82
CA THR A 516 18.53 -18.16 -13.66
C THR A 516 18.62 -16.74 -13.07
N LEU A 517 19.10 -16.62 -11.83
CA LEU A 517 19.42 -15.31 -11.28
C LEU A 517 20.49 -14.60 -12.12
N ARG A 518 21.44 -15.33 -12.68
CA ARG A 518 22.46 -14.78 -13.59
C ARG A 518 21.83 -14.16 -14.84
N ASP A 519 20.91 -14.89 -15.52
CA ASP A 519 20.20 -14.36 -16.69
C ASP A 519 19.47 -13.05 -16.37
N LEU A 520 18.85 -12.98 -15.20
CA LEU A 520 18.16 -11.75 -14.75
C LEU A 520 19.16 -10.60 -14.50
N LEU A 521 20.30 -10.88 -13.86
CA LEU A 521 21.34 -9.87 -13.63
C LEU A 521 21.96 -9.39 -14.96
N ASP A 522 22.12 -10.26 -15.94
CA ASP A 522 22.61 -9.88 -17.27
C ASP A 522 21.64 -8.91 -17.97
N LEU A 523 20.33 -9.12 -17.83
CA LEU A 523 19.33 -8.16 -18.27
C LEU A 523 19.44 -6.81 -17.53
N ALA A 524 19.84 -6.85 -16.27
CA ALA A 524 20.01 -5.66 -15.42
C ALA A 524 21.38 -4.97 -15.56
N GLY A 525 22.19 -5.38 -16.53
CA GLY A 525 23.49 -4.76 -16.84
C GLY A 525 24.71 -5.55 -16.41
N GLY A 526 24.52 -6.83 -16.09
CA GLY A 526 25.55 -7.77 -15.69
C GLY A 526 25.77 -7.84 -14.18
N VAL A 527 26.55 -8.84 -13.77
CA VAL A 527 26.98 -9.00 -12.38
C VAL A 527 27.96 -7.89 -12.00
N PRO A 528 27.70 -7.10 -10.97
CA PRO A 528 28.61 -6.01 -10.61
C PRO A 528 29.95 -6.57 -10.09
N PRO A 529 31.08 -5.86 -10.33
CA PRO A 529 32.33 -6.17 -9.67
C PRO A 529 32.18 -6.04 -8.15
N GLY A 530 32.82 -6.91 -7.39
CA GLY A 530 32.73 -6.90 -5.93
C GLY A 530 31.37 -7.36 -5.39
N LEU A 531 30.58 -8.12 -6.17
CA LEU A 531 29.34 -8.69 -5.66
C LEU A 531 29.57 -9.43 -4.35
N ARG A 532 28.88 -8.98 -3.29
CA ARG A 532 28.93 -9.60 -1.97
C ARG A 532 27.83 -10.62 -1.75
N ALA A 533 26.60 -10.23 -2.07
CA ALA A 533 25.41 -11.07 -1.91
C ALA A 533 24.23 -10.53 -2.70
N VAL A 534 23.21 -11.38 -2.89
CA VAL A 534 21.91 -10.99 -3.43
C VAL A 534 20.83 -11.36 -2.41
N LEU A 535 20.07 -10.39 -1.91
CA LEU A 535 18.87 -10.65 -1.13
C LEU A 535 17.72 -10.97 -2.08
N LEU A 536 17.25 -12.22 -2.04
CA LEU A 536 16.14 -12.71 -2.86
C LEU A 536 14.87 -12.81 -2.00
N GLY A 537 13.77 -12.23 -2.48
CA GLY A 537 12.46 -12.33 -1.84
C GLY A 537 12.12 -11.20 -0.85
N GLY A 538 12.94 -10.14 -0.78
CA GLY A 538 12.70 -8.97 0.07
C GLY A 538 13.16 -9.15 1.51
N ALA A 539 12.68 -8.28 2.40
CA ALA A 539 13.04 -8.31 3.82
C ALA A 539 12.70 -9.66 4.50
N ALA A 540 11.64 -10.33 4.04
CA ALA A 540 11.24 -11.67 4.49
C ALA A 540 12.00 -12.81 3.79
N GLY A 541 12.90 -12.48 2.88
CA GLY A 541 13.66 -13.42 2.04
C GLY A 541 14.95 -13.93 2.66
N GLY A 542 15.90 -14.32 1.79
CA GLY A 542 17.21 -14.81 2.20
C GLY A 542 18.32 -14.43 1.23
N PHE A 543 19.56 -14.50 1.70
CA PHE A 543 20.73 -14.16 0.91
C PHE A 543 21.23 -15.34 0.07
N LEU A 544 21.61 -15.04 -1.18
CA LEU A 544 22.39 -15.90 -2.06
C LEU A 544 23.82 -15.36 -2.18
N ARG A 545 24.79 -16.28 -2.29
CA ARG A 545 26.22 -15.98 -2.47
C ARG A 545 26.57 -15.75 -3.95
N PRO A 546 27.72 -15.14 -4.24
CA PRO A 546 28.19 -14.95 -5.63
C PRO A 546 28.36 -16.24 -6.44
N ASP A 547 28.61 -17.38 -5.78
CA ASP A 547 28.72 -18.69 -6.41
C ASP A 547 27.39 -19.39 -6.68
N GLU A 548 26.27 -18.77 -6.30
CA GLU A 548 24.91 -19.32 -6.41
C GLU A 548 24.04 -18.62 -7.47
N LEU A 549 24.63 -17.86 -8.39
CA LEU A 549 23.87 -17.09 -9.39
C LEU A 549 23.16 -17.95 -10.44
N ASP A 550 23.49 -19.23 -10.54
CA ASP A 550 22.85 -20.16 -11.50
C ASP A 550 21.60 -20.83 -10.93
N VAL A 551 21.12 -20.37 -9.74
CA VAL A 551 19.86 -20.81 -9.13
C VAL A 551 18.69 -20.44 -10.06
N PRO A 552 17.83 -21.42 -10.45
CA PRO A 552 16.64 -21.14 -11.24
C PRO A 552 15.65 -20.30 -10.43
N LEU A 553 15.15 -19.23 -11.04
CA LEU A 553 14.13 -18.37 -10.48
C LEU A 553 12.76 -19.05 -10.61
N THR A 554 12.56 -20.11 -9.81
CA THR A 554 11.30 -20.84 -9.64
C THR A 554 11.01 -21.01 -8.15
N PHE A 555 9.76 -21.32 -7.78
CA PHE A 555 9.43 -21.54 -6.37
C PHE A 555 10.19 -22.74 -5.78
N GLU A 556 10.31 -23.81 -6.55
CA GLU A 556 11.07 -24.99 -6.18
C GLU A 556 12.59 -24.77 -6.17
N GLY A 557 13.13 -24.04 -7.15
CA GLY A 557 14.56 -23.74 -7.25
C GLY A 557 15.04 -22.84 -6.13
N ALA A 558 14.31 -21.76 -5.84
CA ALA A 558 14.64 -20.88 -4.71
C ALA A 558 14.60 -21.63 -3.37
N ARG A 559 13.58 -22.49 -3.16
CA ARG A 559 13.48 -23.32 -1.95
C ARG A 559 14.65 -24.30 -1.82
N ALA A 560 15.05 -24.95 -2.92
CA ALA A 560 16.19 -25.86 -2.93
C ALA A 560 17.52 -25.13 -2.58
N ALA A 561 17.62 -23.85 -2.93
CA ALA A 561 18.75 -23.00 -2.58
C ALA A 561 18.63 -22.38 -1.16
N GLY A 562 17.65 -22.76 -0.35
CA GLY A 562 17.43 -22.21 0.99
C GLY A 562 16.96 -20.74 0.98
N ALA A 563 16.32 -20.31 -0.12
CA ALA A 563 15.78 -18.97 -0.28
C ALA A 563 14.31 -19.02 -0.68
N THR A 564 13.68 -17.87 -0.86
CA THR A 564 12.31 -17.75 -1.38
C THR A 564 12.26 -16.67 -2.45
N LEU A 565 11.40 -16.84 -3.47
CA LEU A 565 11.16 -15.78 -4.44
C LEU A 565 10.39 -14.60 -3.81
N GLY A 566 9.60 -14.87 -2.78
CA GLY A 566 8.77 -13.85 -2.15
C GLY A 566 7.92 -13.09 -3.16
N SER A 567 7.88 -11.78 -3.01
CA SER A 567 7.22 -10.85 -3.94
C SER A 567 8.00 -10.60 -5.25
N GLY A 568 9.23 -11.13 -5.38
CA GLY A 568 10.08 -10.97 -6.57
C GLY A 568 11.18 -9.91 -6.41
N VAL A 569 11.57 -9.59 -5.18
CA VAL A 569 12.70 -8.69 -4.92
C VAL A 569 14.02 -9.38 -5.21
N VAL A 570 14.91 -8.68 -5.89
CA VAL A 570 16.32 -9.02 -6.10
C VAL A 570 17.15 -7.78 -5.76
N LEU A 571 17.63 -7.71 -4.53
CA LEU A 571 18.48 -6.61 -4.07
C LEU A 571 19.95 -7.05 -4.10
N VAL A 572 20.71 -6.41 -4.97
CA VAL A 572 22.13 -6.71 -5.19
C VAL A 572 22.99 -5.83 -4.31
N LEU A 573 23.87 -6.45 -3.53
CA LEU A 573 24.79 -5.78 -2.61
C LEU A 573 26.24 -6.10 -3.01
N ASP A 574 27.06 -5.06 -3.17
CA ASP A 574 28.50 -5.19 -3.37
C ASP A 574 29.29 -5.05 -2.06
N ASP A 575 30.59 -5.08 -2.16
CA ASP A 575 31.52 -4.99 -1.03
C ASP A 575 31.59 -3.61 -0.36
N THR A 576 30.97 -2.59 -0.96
CA THR A 576 30.86 -1.24 -0.37
C THR A 576 29.72 -1.13 0.65
N VAL A 577 28.77 -2.10 0.63
CA VAL A 577 27.59 -2.08 1.51
C VAL A 577 27.93 -2.69 2.88
N ASP A 578 27.64 -1.96 3.95
CA ASP A 578 27.73 -2.43 5.33
C ASP A 578 26.58 -3.40 5.66
N LEU A 579 26.85 -4.71 5.55
CA LEU A 579 25.85 -5.76 5.78
C LEU A 579 25.22 -5.70 7.19
N PRO A 580 25.96 -5.55 8.31
CA PRO A 580 25.37 -5.35 9.62
C PRO A 580 24.33 -4.23 9.68
N ARG A 581 24.58 -3.10 9.01
CA ARG A 581 23.62 -1.98 8.95
C ARG A 581 22.35 -2.33 8.15
N ILE A 582 22.50 -3.10 7.07
CA ILE A 582 21.33 -3.61 6.32
C ILE A 582 20.51 -4.57 7.19
N LEU A 583 21.13 -5.45 7.98
CA LEU A 583 20.42 -6.37 8.87
C LEU A 583 19.69 -5.62 9.99
N ILE A 584 20.29 -4.57 10.55
CA ILE A 584 19.63 -3.69 11.51
C ILE A 584 18.40 -3.03 10.85
N ARG A 585 18.54 -2.48 9.64
CA ARG A 585 17.42 -1.85 8.94
C ARG A 585 16.27 -2.84 8.66
N VAL A 586 16.58 -4.10 8.32
CA VAL A 586 15.57 -5.16 8.18
C VAL A 586 14.85 -5.41 9.51
N ALA A 587 15.59 -5.46 10.63
CA ALA A 587 15.00 -5.69 11.95
C ALA A 587 14.13 -4.50 12.40
N GLU A 588 14.58 -3.27 12.19
CA GLU A 588 13.79 -2.03 12.40
C GLU A 588 12.49 -2.05 11.61
N PHE A 589 12.55 -2.43 10.32
CA PHE A 589 11.35 -2.56 9.49
C PHE A 589 10.32 -3.51 10.12
N PHE A 590 10.72 -4.71 10.53
CA PHE A 590 9.79 -5.67 11.14
C PHE A 590 9.28 -5.22 12.52
N ARG A 591 10.09 -4.50 13.30
CA ARG A 591 9.65 -3.88 14.55
C ARG A 591 8.58 -2.82 14.29
N ASP A 592 8.84 -1.89 13.37
CA ASP A 592 7.96 -0.76 13.07
C ASP A 592 6.63 -1.22 12.46
N GLU A 593 6.66 -2.28 11.65
CA GLU A 593 5.49 -2.83 10.97
C GLU A 593 4.74 -3.90 11.78
N SER A 594 5.22 -4.24 12.97
CA SER A 594 4.51 -5.14 13.86
C SER A 594 3.21 -4.50 14.37
N CYS A 595 2.05 -5.13 14.10
CA CYS A 595 0.76 -4.65 14.59
C CYS A 595 0.62 -4.71 16.13
N GLY A 596 1.53 -5.42 16.80
CA GLY A 596 1.54 -5.57 18.26
C GLY A 596 0.55 -6.59 18.83
N GLN A 597 -0.24 -7.29 18.00
CA GLN A 597 -1.29 -8.21 18.46
C GLN A 597 -0.72 -9.43 19.18
N CYS A 598 0.21 -10.17 18.57
CA CYS A 598 0.77 -11.38 19.20
C CYS A 598 2.13 -11.13 19.87
N VAL A 599 2.32 -11.76 21.04
CA VAL A 599 3.52 -11.58 21.87
C VAL A 599 4.81 -11.99 21.15
N PRO A 600 4.89 -13.14 20.45
CA PRO A 600 6.12 -13.55 19.79
C PRO A 600 6.67 -12.50 18.82
N CYS A 601 5.81 -11.94 17.96
CA CYS A 601 6.20 -10.88 17.04
C CYS A 601 6.50 -9.56 17.78
N ARG A 602 5.56 -9.06 18.61
CA ARG A 602 5.70 -7.77 19.30
C ARG A 602 6.97 -7.65 20.13
N VAL A 603 7.35 -8.71 20.84
CA VAL A 603 8.56 -8.74 21.68
C VAL A 603 9.77 -9.19 20.88
N GLY A 604 9.59 -10.19 20.01
CA GLY A 604 10.70 -10.79 19.27
C GLY A 604 11.37 -9.84 18.30
N THR A 605 10.61 -9.03 17.57
CA THR A 605 11.19 -8.03 16.64
C THR A 605 12.01 -6.97 17.37
N VAL A 606 11.57 -6.51 18.55
CA VAL A 606 12.33 -5.58 19.38
C VAL A 606 13.63 -6.23 19.89
N ARG A 607 13.55 -7.47 20.38
CA ARG A 607 14.73 -8.19 20.87
C ARG A 607 15.75 -8.50 19.77
N GLN A 608 15.24 -8.80 18.56
CA GLN A 608 16.08 -8.99 17.39
C GLN A 608 16.87 -7.71 17.06
N GLU A 609 16.21 -6.57 16.98
CA GLU A 609 16.83 -5.28 16.72
C GLU A 609 17.86 -4.91 17.80
N GLU A 610 17.49 -4.99 19.08
CA GLU A 610 18.38 -4.71 20.20
C GLU A 610 19.67 -5.57 20.17
N ALA A 611 19.54 -6.87 19.85
CA ALA A 611 20.67 -7.78 19.74
C ALA A 611 21.57 -7.38 18.55
N LEU A 612 21.00 -7.08 17.39
CA LEU A 612 21.76 -6.64 16.22
C LEU A 612 22.51 -5.33 16.46
N HIS A 613 21.91 -4.38 17.17
CA HIS A 613 22.60 -3.14 17.58
C HIS A 613 23.79 -3.43 18.49
N ARG A 614 23.67 -4.35 19.46
CA ARG A 614 24.79 -4.70 20.36
C ARG A 614 25.97 -5.33 19.63
N ILE A 615 25.70 -6.13 18.59
CA ILE A 615 26.75 -6.85 17.85
C ILE A 615 27.16 -6.19 16.52
N ALA A 616 26.65 -4.98 16.21
CA ALA A 616 26.91 -4.31 14.94
C ALA A 616 28.38 -4.30 14.54
N ASP A 617 29.25 -4.00 15.51
CA ASP A 617 30.69 -3.88 15.33
C ASP A 617 31.48 -5.06 15.99
N LEU A 618 30.78 -6.10 16.47
CA LEU A 618 31.37 -7.26 17.12
C LEU A 618 31.52 -8.46 16.16
N ARG A 619 32.51 -9.33 16.42
CA ARG A 619 32.74 -10.54 15.61
C ARG A 619 33.18 -11.71 16.51
N GLY A 620 33.00 -12.92 15.99
CA GLY A 620 33.44 -14.15 16.62
C GLY A 620 32.89 -14.34 18.04
N ALA A 621 33.74 -14.69 18.98
CA ALA A 621 33.37 -14.97 20.38
C ALA A 621 32.64 -13.79 21.06
N ALA A 622 32.92 -12.54 20.67
CA ALA A 622 32.27 -11.36 21.24
C ALA A 622 30.80 -11.24 20.82
N ALA A 623 30.41 -11.74 19.66
CA ALA A 623 29.04 -11.73 19.16
C ALA A 623 28.26 -13.02 19.53
N ALA A 624 28.92 -14.10 19.95
CA ALA A 624 28.34 -15.44 20.04
C ALA A 624 27.10 -15.54 20.92
N ALA A 625 27.06 -14.83 22.06
CA ALA A 625 25.90 -14.86 22.96
C ALA A 625 24.65 -14.23 22.34
N ASP A 626 24.82 -13.08 21.66
CA ASP A 626 23.70 -12.42 20.98
C ASP A 626 23.26 -13.18 19.73
N VAL A 627 24.17 -13.82 18.99
CA VAL A 627 23.83 -14.72 17.87
C VAL A 627 23.00 -15.92 18.36
N ALA A 628 23.33 -16.50 19.50
CA ALA A 628 22.52 -17.58 20.12
C ALA A 628 21.11 -17.06 20.50
N LEU A 629 21.03 -15.88 21.15
CA LEU A 629 19.76 -15.24 21.49
C LEU A 629 18.91 -14.96 20.23
N LEU A 630 19.52 -14.47 19.17
CA LEU A 630 18.83 -14.21 17.89
C LEU A 630 18.19 -15.48 17.32
N ARG A 631 18.87 -16.64 17.39
CA ARG A 631 18.33 -17.92 16.94
C ARG A 631 17.14 -18.37 17.78
N GLU A 632 17.21 -18.25 19.11
CA GLU A 632 16.11 -18.61 20.00
C GLU A 632 14.88 -17.72 19.76
N VAL A 633 15.07 -16.40 19.70
CA VAL A 633 14.00 -15.43 19.42
C VAL A 633 13.40 -15.65 18.04
N GLY A 634 14.23 -15.87 17.02
CA GLY A 634 13.82 -16.16 15.66
C GLY A 634 12.95 -17.41 15.55
N GLN A 635 13.34 -18.49 16.25
CA GLN A 635 12.56 -19.72 16.30
C GLN A 635 11.18 -19.50 16.94
N VAL A 636 11.12 -18.79 18.07
CA VAL A 636 9.85 -18.48 18.75
C VAL A 636 8.93 -17.63 17.86
N MET A 637 9.49 -16.64 17.16
CA MET A 637 8.72 -15.82 16.22
C MET A 637 8.15 -16.66 15.06
N ARG A 638 8.96 -17.55 14.49
CA ARG A 638 8.57 -18.44 13.40
C ARG A 638 7.43 -19.37 13.80
N ASP A 639 7.53 -20.00 14.97
CA ASP A 639 6.61 -21.05 15.40
C ASP A 639 5.30 -20.53 15.99
N ALA A 640 5.30 -19.33 16.61
CA ALA A 640 4.17 -18.89 17.42
C ALA A 640 3.57 -17.54 16.99
N SER A 641 4.06 -16.90 15.94
CA SER A 641 3.41 -15.70 15.41
C SER A 641 2.16 -16.05 14.61
N ILE A 642 1.13 -15.19 14.71
CA ILE A 642 -0.18 -15.41 14.05
C ILE A 642 -0.07 -15.30 12.52
N CYS A 643 0.79 -14.42 11.99
CA CYS A 643 0.89 -14.14 10.57
C CYS A 643 2.32 -14.19 10.02
N GLY A 644 2.42 -14.13 8.69
CA GLY A 644 3.69 -14.19 7.97
C GLY A 644 4.70 -13.13 8.40
N LEU A 645 4.27 -11.92 8.83
CA LEU A 645 5.21 -10.88 9.26
C LEU A 645 6.14 -11.39 10.37
N GLY A 646 5.60 -11.84 11.50
CA GLY A 646 6.41 -12.37 12.59
C GLY A 646 7.10 -13.69 12.25
N GLN A 647 6.46 -14.55 11.45
CA GLN A 647 7.03 -15.85 11.06
C GLN A 647 8.27 -15.71 10.16
N THR A 648 8.41 -14.61 9.42
CA THR A 648 9.51 -14.40 8.46
C THR A 648 10.50 -13.31 8.87
N ALA A 649 10.25 -12.57 9.95
CA ALA A 649 11.08 -11.46 10.41
C ALA A 649 12.56 -11.84 10.68
N TRP A 650 12.82 -13.09 10.95
CA TRP A 650 14.15 -13.65 11.22
C TRP A 650 14.91 -14.09 9.95
N ASN A 651 14.22 -14.37 8.84
CA ASN A 651 14.78 -15.10 7.69
C ASN A 651 16.03 -14.45 7.09
N ALA A 652 16.03 -13.16 6.83
CA ALA A 652 17.18 -12.47 6.24
C ALA A 652 18.37 -12.45 7.20
N VAL A 653 18.14 -12.26 8.50
CA VAL A 653 19.19 -12.25 9.52
C VAL A 653 19.80 -13.65 9.68
N GLU A 654 18.96 -14.71 9.79
CA GLU A 654 19.41 -16.11 9.83
C GLU A 654 20.26 -16.43 8.60
N SER A 655 19.75 -16.10 7.42
CA SER A 655 20.45 -16.35 6.16
C SER A 655 21.80 -15.63 6.07
N ALA A 656 21.90 -14.40 6.58
CA ALA A 656 23.17 -13.67 6.60
C ALA A 656 24.19 -14.32 7.56
N ILE A 657 23.75 -14.78 8.72
CA ILE A 657 24.62 -15.48 9.69
C ILE A 657 25.07 -16.81 9.09
N ASP A 658 24.16 -17.64 8.60
CA ASP A 658 24.46 -19.02 8.20
C ASP A 658 25.17 -19.14 6.84
N ARG A 659 24.92 -18.19 5.93
CA ARG A 659 25.39 -18.29 4.54
C ARG A 659 26.50 -17.31 4.19
N LEU A 660 26.51 -16.15 4.83
CA LEU A 660 27.49 -15.10 4.55
C LEU A 660 28.53 -14.93 5.69
N GLY A 661 28.40 -15.72 6.78
CA GLY A 661 29.28 -15.59 7.93
C GLY A 661 29.18 -14.24 8.62
N ALA A 662 27.98 -13.64 8.62
CA ALA A 662 27.79 -12.37 9.31
C ALA A 662 28.06 -12.56 10.82
N TYR A 663 28.92 -11.70 11.36
CA TYR A 663 29.38 -11.73 12.76
C TYR A 663 30.38 -12.85 13.12
N GLU A 664 30.91 -13.66 12.17
CA GLU A 664 31.98 -14.60 12.36
C GLU A 664 33.37 -13.94 12.50
#